data_2b1f8e8a1f67ed1cc5c3c9c0ee8d8dd9
#
_entry.id   2b1f8e8a1f67ed1cc5c3c9c0ee8d8dd9
#
_cell.length_a   1.000
_cell.length_b   1.000
_cell.length_c   1.000
_cell.angle_alpha   90.00
_cell.angle_beta   90.00
_cell.angle_gamma   90.00
#
_symmetry.space_group_name_H-M   'P 1'
#
loop_
_entity.id
_entity.type
_entity.pdbx_description
1 polymer ?
#
loop_
_entity_poly.entity_id
_entity_poly.type
_entity_poly.pdbx_seq_one_letter_code
_entity_poly.pdbx_strand_id
1 'polypeptide(L)'
;MRQHLRIHKAEPNKGILDYSHLLDAPAGKHGFVETRNGHLYFEDGKRARFLGFNVAARSNTPDHETAKKMAERFASMGVNLIRLHAADAPVGEQPGSWSSCVNNPLLDYADGNSRKFNPEGLDRFDYFIAKLKEKGIYLHVDLIVAREFQPGDEMDYPGGAPSCIKRYAIYNARMIELQKEYAKELLCHVNPYTGLSLADDPAVVTVQINNEDSAIKWAMGADADEQMKPYRDEVQSRFNHFLLMKYHTRKRLAEAWTCEGCCALGEEEDPAAGTVRGIAGGFYQPVNDPNGSWDTEESPARYADFMEFGIYMNRKFYRDMKDYLISLGVKVPIVTSNLIAGAADVYGHTDGDLMENNSYFNHPLLLPDMNNTYMVNGPVEYVSTNPLTWQRGVGSMATTLLSLASVAIVKGKPFMLSEWNEYGEHMFHSTALVQTVAYACLNDWDGLILYNHHTSENWDDQPADEIRNIFDVYNDPAVICQWGFMASMFLKGLVSEAKHCVDIVYTQNDLKTLPEFHAMPTMFFPYITGMRNVFLDSGDTYQGNGDIAVNAGFLNGARLSEAKHSVYYAWSKYRDIGRRYEDKNRLERAAKGTKLIEQGVHLGEQALVFDDIAKIAGEGDYRNFARIMDQAMKEWDVIPKETGYVDGKLISETGEIIFDPENACYAVQTPYCGYYSGAPKELISLSDMVKVKAENKRITLAFIAKEENNLDQAQEYILTAMGETGMDETGYYPGQKIPGIPYEFTAVEFKGKLFAETLEGCIYVQAKEAKLEVLSPVGEVIAQLEGIEENGEIQFAVNGTIPGIQYHLTVKR
;
A
#
# COMPACT_ATOMS: atom_id res chain seq x y z
N MET A 1 24.43 -22.31 0.50
CA MET A 1 25.57 -21.73 1.30
C MET A 1 25.38 -20.23 1.42
N ARG A 2 25.51 -19.65 2.60
CA ARG A 2 25.45 -18.20 2.79
C ARG A 2 26.67 -17.52 2.19
N GLN A 3 26.43 -16.52 1.34
CA GLN A 3 27.45 -15.69 0.72
C GLN A 3 27.24 -14.24 1.14
N HIS A 4 28.30 -13.57 1.58
CA HIS A 4 28.26 -12.15 1.85
C HIS A 4 28.23 -11.38 0.53
N LEU A 5 27.21 -10.55 0.38
CA LEU A 5 27.03 -9.73 -0.80
C LEU A 5 27.38 -8.27 -0.52
N ARG A 6 27.90 -7.61 -1.53
CA ARG A 6 28.07 -6.15 -1.53
C ARG A 6 27.33 -5.59 -2.71
N ILE A 7 26.31 -4.80 -2.43
CA ILE A 7 25.50 -4.15 -3.44
C ILE A 7 25.68 -2.64 -3.25
N HIS A 8 26.41 -2.04 -4.17
CA HIS A 8 26.69 -0.61 -4.11
C HIS A 8 25.48 0.16 -4.65
N LYS A 9 24.91 1.03 -3.84
CA LYS A 9 23.67 1.75 -4.12
C LYS A 9 23.69 2.66 -5.36
N ALA A 10 24.87 3.13 -5.74
CA ALA A 10 25.07 4.04 -6.86
C ALA A 10 25.64 3.36 -8.12
N GLU A 11 25.90 2.05 -8.08
CA GLU A 11 26.43 1.33 -9.23
C GLU A 11 25.29 0.88 -10.16
N PRO A 12 25.23 1.38 -11.42
CA PRO A 12 24.19 0.97 -12.35
C PRO A 12 24.34 -0.48 -12.77
N ASN A 13 23.21 -1.11 -13.07
CA ASN A 13 23.20 -2.44 -13.65
C ASN A 13 23.84 -2.41 -15.04
N LYS A 14 24.43 -3.55 -15.44
CA LYS A 14 25.20 -3.71 -16.68
C LYS A 14 24.72 -4.94 -17.46
N GLY A 15 25.05 -4.98 -18.76
CA GLY A 15 24.82 -6.14 -19.60
C GLY A 15 23.35 -6.56 -19.61
N ILE A 16 23.10 -7.83 -19.37
CA ILE A 16 21.74 -8.38 -19.42
C ILE A 16 20.83 -7.86 -18.30
N LEU A 17 21.41 -7.40 -17.19
CA LEU A 17 20.64 -6.82 -16.07
C LEU A 17 20.35 -5.32 -16.22
N ASP A 18 20.73 -4.70 -17.33
CA ASP A 18 20.33 -3.32 -17.65
C ASP A 18 18.91 -3.31 -18.20
N TYR A 19 17.98 -2.79 -17.40
CA TYR A 19 16.55 -2.65 -17.71
C TYR A 19 16.16 -1.25 -18.17
N SER A 20 17.13 -0.37 -18.48
CA SER A 20 16.86 1.00 -18.96
C SER A 20 16.01 1.04 -20.22
N HIS A 21 16.00 -0.04 -20.99
CA HIS A 21 15.16 -0.20 -22.18
C HIS A 21 13.64 -0.23 -21.87
N LEU A 22 13.25 -0.41 -20.60
CA LEU A 22 11.86 -0.30 -20.18
C LEU A 22 11.37 1.14 -20.08
N LEU A 23 12.28 2.10 -20.06
CA LEU A 23 11.99 3.52 -19.87
C LEU A 23 11.94 4.26 -21.21
N ASP A 24 11.03 5.20 -21.29
CA ASP A 24 10.82 6.06 -22.43
C ASP A 24 11.43 7.47 -22.17
N ALA A 25 12.75 7.61 -22.24
CA ALA A 25 13.44 8.88 -21.98
C ALA A 25 13.25 9.93 -23.09
N PRO A 26 13.15 11.22 -22.76
CA PRO A 26 13.01 11.77 -21.42
C PRO A 26 11.58 11.59 -20.90
N ALA A 27 11.40 11.63 -19.57
CA ALA A 27 10.06 11.66 -18.98
C ALA A 27 9.27 12.88 -19.45
N GLY A 28 7.97 12.69 -19.70
CA GLY A 28 7.10 13.73 -20.23
C GLY A 28 7.03 13.79 -21.77
N LYS A 29 7.79 12.98 -22.51
CA LYS A 29 7.74 12.99 -23.98
C LYS A 29 6.40 12.57 -24.56
N HIS A 30 5.56 11.87 -23.80
CA HIS A 30 4.21 11.44 -24.17
C HIS A 30 3.11 12.44 -23.76
N GLY A 31 3.47 13.65 -23.32
CA GLY A 31 2.55 14.63 -22.76
C GLY A 31 2.20 14.35 -21.30
N PHE A 32 1.17 15.03 -20.82
CA PHE A 32 0.71 14.90 -19.45
C PHE A 32 0.03 13.55 -19.19
N VAL A 33 0.07 13.10 -17.94
CA VAL A 33 -0.74 11.97 -17.48
C VAL A 33 -2.16 12.43 -17.20
N GLU A 34 -3.15 11.68 -17.65
CA GLU A 34 -4.56 11.92 -17.43
C GLU A 34 -5.28 10.65 -16.95
N THR A 35 -6.44 10.83 -16.32
CA THR A 35 -7.32 9.72 -15.93
C THR A 35 -8.35 9.45 -17.01
N ARG A 36 -8.46 8.18 -17.45
CA ARG A 36 -9.41 7.76 -18.46
C ARG A 36 -9.92 6.35 -18.18
N ASN A 37 -11.23 6.15 -18.13
CA ASN A 37 -11.83 4.83 -17.95
C ASN A 37 -11.36 4.07 -16.69
N GLY A 38 -11.03 4.79 -15.63
CA GLY A 38 -10.56 4.19 -14.38
C GLY A 38 -9.06 3.89 -14.33
N HIS A 39 -8.27 4.36 -15.29
CA HIS A 39 -6.84 4.13 -15.39
C HIS A 39 -6.07 5.40 -15.80
N LEU A 40 -4.74 5.32 -15.66
CA LEU A 40 -3.82 6.35 -16.10
C LEU A 40 -3.41 6.15 -17.57
N TYR A 41 -3.42 7.23 -18.31
CA TYR A 41 -2.96 7.31 -19.70
C TYR A 41 -2.09 8.54 -19.90
N PHE A 42 -1.18 8.47 -20.83
CA PHE A 42 -0.53 9.64 -21.36
C PHE A 42 -1.43 10.36 -22.36
N GLU A 43 -1.18 11.63 -22.61
CA GLU A 43 -1.92 12.48 -23.52
C GLU A 43 -1.97 11.89 -24.96
N ASP A 44 -0.95 11.19 -25.37
CA ASP A 44 -0.88 10.47 -26.66
C ASP A 44 -1.75 9.20 -26.71
N GLY A 45 -2.38 8.83 -25.61
CA GLY A 45 -3.26 7.67 -25.49
C GLY A 45 -2.59 6.37 -25.07
N LYS A 46 -1.27 6.35 -24.86
CA LYS A 46 -0.56 5.17 -24.34
C LYS A 46 -0.97 4.94 -22.87
N ARG A 47 -1.24 3.67 -22.52
CA ARG A 47 -1.49 3.26 -21.14
C ARG A 47 -0.27 3.57 -20.27
N ALA A 48 -0.46 4.23 -19.15
CA ALA A 48 0.60 4.56 -18.22
C ALA A 48 0.58 3.62 -17.01
N ARG A 49 1.69 2.93 -16.76
CA ARG A 49 1.93 2.12 -15.56
C ARG A 49 3.25 2.54 -14.93
N PHE A 50 3.30 2.60 -13.61
CA PHE A 50 4.44 3.13 -12.89
C PHE A 50 4.92 2.17 -11.80
N LEU A 51 6.22 1.88 -11.79
CA LEU A 51 6.88 1.12 -10.73
C LEU A 51 8.13 1.87 -10.26
N GLY A 52 8.20 2.15 -8.97
CA GLY A 52 9.33 2.91 -8.45
C GLY A 52 9.49 2.86 -6.94
N PHE A 53 10.24 3.85 -6.47
CA PHE A 53 10.58 3.99 -5.06
C PHE A 53 10.12 5.32 -4.49
N ASN A 54 9.85 5.31 -3.19
CA ASN A 54 9.92 6.52 -2.40
C ASN A 54 11.39 6.89 -2.20
N VAL A 55 11.68 8.18 -2.37
CA VAL A 55 12.91 8.82 -1.92
C VAL A 55 12.49 9.79 -0.84
N ALA A 56 12.93 9.55 0.41
CA ALA A 56 12.33 10.20 1.56
C ALA A 56 13.26 11.23 2.22
N ALA A 57 12.67 12.30 2.72
CA ALA A 57 13.31 13.37 3.49
C ALA A 57 14.59 13.91 2.80
N ARG A 58 15.74 13.79 3.44
CA ARG A 58 17.04 14.29 2.94
C ARG A 58 17.50 13.66 1.62
N SER A 59 16.97 12.49 1.28
CA SER A 59 17.28 11.86 -0.01
C SER A 59 16.68 12.57 -1.21
N ASN A 60 15.79 13.54 -0.98
CA ASN A 60 15.25 14.43 -2.02
C ASN A 60 16.22 15.51 -2.47
N THR A 61 17.24 15.81 -1.66
CA THR A 61 18.22 16.89 -1.93
C THR A 61 19.67 16.37 -1.98
N PRO A 62 19.96 15.31 -2.80
CA PRO A 62 21.33 14.83 -2.96
C PRO A 62 22.21 15.88 -3.63
N ASP A 63 23.52 15.83 -3.41
CA ASP A 63 24.41 16.67 -4.22
C ASP A 63 24.36 16.29 -5.71
N HIS A 64 24.86 17.15 -6.58
CA HIS A 64 24.73 17.00 -8.04
C HIS A 64 25.36 15.69 -8.57
N GLU A 65 26.50 15.28 -8.02
CA GLU A 65 27.17 14.04 -8.44
C GLU A 65 26.34 12.82 -8.01
N THR A 66 25.86 12.83 -6.79
CA THR A 66 24.97 11.79 -6.26
C THR A 66 23.66 11.74 -7.02
N ALA A 67 23.03 12.87 -7.31
CA ALA A 67 21.80 12.94 -8.10
C ALA A 67 21.94 12.27 -9.48
N LYS A 68 23.06 12.51 -10.16
CA LYS A 68 23.37 11.85 -11.43
C LYS A 68 23.49 10.35 -11.29
N LYS A 69 24.28 9.87 -10.32
CA LYS A 69 24.47 8.44 -10.05
C LYS A 69 23.15 7.74 -9.69
N MET A 70 22.31 8.40 -8.88
CA MET A 70 20.98 7.90 -8.53
C MET A 70 20.10 7.69 -9.77
N ALA A 71 19.99 8.73 -10.60
CA ALA A 71 19.18 8.65 -11.81
C ALA A 71 19.67 7.55 -12.76
N GLU A 72 20.99 7.38 -12.89
CA GLU A 72 21.59 6.30 -13.70
C GLU A 72 21.30 4.90 -13.09
N ARG A 73 21.43 4.76 -11.78
CA ARG A 73 21.10 3.53 -11.06
C ARG A 73 19.64 3.17 -11.25
N PHE A 74 18.72 4.08 -10.97
CA PHE A 74 17.29 3.85 -11.09
C PHE A 74 16.89 3.47 -12.53
N ALA A 75 17.40 4.20 -13.51
CA ALA A 75 17.13 3.88 -14.91
C ALA A 75 17.59 2.46 -15.26
N SER A 76 18.81 2.09 -14.86
CA SER A 76 19.35 0.74 -15.13
C SER A 76 18.60 -0.39 -14.45
N MET A 77 17.85 -0.09 -13.41
CA MET A 77 16.96 -1.04 -12.73
C MET A 77 15.58 -1.15 -13.41
N GLY A 78 15.22 -0.23 -14.30
CA GLY A 78 13.87 -0.15 -14.88
C GLY A 78 12.86 0.59 -13.99
N VAL A 79 13.34 1.45 -13.08
CA VAL A 79 12.50 2.33 -12.27
C VAL A 79 12.01 3.48 -13.14
N ASN A 80 10.70 3.63 -13.30
CA ASN A 80 10.12 4.69 -14.11
C ASN A 80 9.37 5.76 -13.30
N LEU A 81 9.34 5.64 -11.97
CA LEU A 81 8.71 6.62 -11.09
C LEU A 81 9.52 6.79 -9.79
N ILE A 82 9.67 8.02 -9.37
CA ILE A 82 10.15 8.38 -8.03
C ILE A 82 9.10 9.23 -7.33
N ARG A 83 8.72 8.84 -6.11
CA ARG A 83 7.92 9.67 -5.22
C ARG A 83 8.85 10.51 -4.35
N LEU A 84 8.71 11.83 -4.47
CA LEU A 84 9.47 12.83 -3.71
C LEU A 84 8.79 13.00 -2.34
N HIS A 85 9.04 12.04 -1.45
CA HIS A 85 8.35 11.92 -0.18
C HIS A 85 9.04 12.72 0.93
N ALA A 86 8.24 13.40 1.76
CA ALA A 86 8.73 14.17 2.91
C ALA A 86 9.85 15.18 2.55
N ALA A 87 9.77 15.80 1.37
CA ALA A 87 10.69 16.88 0.99
C ALA A 87 10.54 18.11 1.91
N ASP A 88 9.41 18.25 2.60
CA ASP A 88 9.06 19.25 3.59
C ASP A 88 9.62 18.96 5.01
N ALA A 89 10.40 17.89 5.17
CA ALA A 89 10.92 17.46 6.47
C ALA A 89 11.87 18.52 7.09
N PRO A 90 11.78 18.74 8.41
CA PRO A 90 12.65 19.70 9.12
C PRO A 90 14.08 19.17 9.26
N VAL A 91 14.99 20.10 9.62
CA VAL A 91 16.32 19.75 10.09
C VAL A 91 16.21 19.09 11.47
N GLY A 92 16.68 17.86 11.59
CA GLY A 92 16.71 17.16 12.86
C GLY A 92 18.08 16.53 13.13
N GLU A 93 18.54 16.61 14.37
CA GLU A 93 19.81 16.00 14.82
C GLU A 93 19.62 14.55 15.29
N GLN A 94 18.41 14.03 15.25
CA GLN A 94 18.12 12.68 15.76
C GLN A 94 18.52 11.62 14.75
N PRO A 95 19.57 10.83 15.00
CA PRO A 95 19.90 9.68 14.18
C PRO A 95 18.74 8.69 14.14
N GLY A 96 18.30 8.31 12.95
CA GLY A 96 17.23 7.34 12.77
C GLY A 96 15.82 7.91 12.65
N SER A 97 15.62 9.22 12.75
CA SER A 97 14.34 9.84 12.39
C SER A 97 14.20 9.86 10.86
N TRP A 98 13.26 9.09 10.34
CA TRP A 98 12.94 9.06 8.91
C TRP A 98 12.48 10.43 8.36
N SER A 99 12.01 11.31 9.25
CA SER A 99 11.46 12.62 8.92
C SER A 99 12.46 13.77 9.05
N SER A 100 13.72 13.51 9.44
CA SER A 100 14.68 14.57 9.64
C SER A 100 15.64 14.71 8.46
N CYS A 101 15.89 15.95 8.06
CA CYS A 101 16.90 16.30 7.07
C CYS A 101 18.11 16.95 7.77
N VAL A 102 19.25 16.28 7.76
CA VAL A 102 20.45 16.80 8.49
C VAL A 102 21.22 17.82 7.67
N ASN A 103 21.25 17.68 6.34
CA ASN A 103 21.99 18.57 5.45
C ASN A 103 21.10 19.09 4.32
N ASN A 104 21.06 20.41 4.15
CA ASN A 104 20.38 21.07 3.04
C ASN A 104 18.92 20.62 2.83
N PRO A 105 18.06 20.77 3.83
CA PRO A 105 16.63 20.53 3.68
C PRO A 105 16.04 21.43 2.61
N LEU A 106 14.93 21.06 2.02
CA LEU A 106 14.21 21.90 1.06
C LEU A 106 13.66 23.18 1.73
N LEU A 107 13.17 23.07 2.97
CA LEU A 107 12.68 24.22 3.75
C LEU A 107 13.75 24.75 4.72
N ASP A 108 13.82 26.07 4.84
CA ASP A 108 14.69 26.77 5.79
C ASP A 108 13.90 27.09 7.07
N TYR A 109 14.28 26.44 8.16
CA TYR A 109 13.69 26.62 9.49
C TYR A 109 14.50 27.60 10.39
N ALA A 110 15.58 28.19 9.89
CA ALA A 110 16.49 28.98 10.71
C ALA A 110 15.85 30.23 11.33
N ASP A 111 14.87 30.84 10.64
CA ASP A 111 14.14 32.02 11.12
C ASP A 111 12.97 31.65 12.08
N GLY A 112 12.86 30.40 12.52
CA GLY A 112 11.76 29.91 13.36
C GLY A 112 10.39 29.90 12.68
N ASN A 113 10.37 29.80 11.35
CA ASN A 113 9.18 29.55 10.53
C ASN A 113 9.51 28.52 9.44
N SER A 114 8.49 27.97 8.79
CA SER A 114 8.61 26.93 7.75
C SER A 114 8.19 27.45 6.36
N ARG A 115 8.40 28.75 6.09
CA ARG A 115 7.80 29.42 4.92
C ARG A 115 8.78 29.69 3.77
N LYS A 116 10.08 29.46 3.98
CA LYS A 116 11.10 29.77 2.98
C LYS A 116 11.79 28.50 2.50
N PHE A 117 12.17 28.47 1.23
CA PHE A 117 13.06 27.44 0.73
C PHE A 117 14.51 27.77 1.07
N ASN A 118 15.26 26.71 1.41
CA ASN A 118 16.71 26.77 1.50
C ASN A 118 17.28 26.84 0.06
N PRO A 119 18.02 27.86 -0.31
CA PRO A 119 18.51 28.01 -1.69
C PRO A 119 19.37 26.85 -2.18
N GLU A 120 20.24 26.28 -1.31
CA GLU A 120 21.06 25.12 -1.67
C GLU A 120 20.22 23.85 -1.76
N GLY A 121 19.27 23.64 -0.83
CA GLY A 121 18.34 22.52 -0.87
C GLY A 121 17.47 22.55 -2.12
N LEU A 122 16.99 23.72 -2.50
CA LEU A 122 16.20 23.91 -3.72
C LEU A 122 17.00 23.66 -5.00
N ASP A 123 18.25 24.15 -5.09
CA ASP A 123 19.14 23.87 -6.21
C ASP A 123 19.39 22.37 -6.40
N ARG A 124 19.67 21.66 -5.31
CA ARG A 124 19.87 20.20 -5.31
C ARG A 124 18.62 19.44 -5.73
N PHE A 125 17.46 19.84 -5.21
CA PHE A 125 16.16 19.27 -5.54
C PHE A 125 15.84 19.45 -7.04
N ASP A 126 16.02 20.64 -7.57
CA ASP A 126 15.83 20.96 -8.97
C ASP A 126 16.75 20.16 -9.89
N TYR A 127 18.02 20.05 -9.53
CA TYR A 127 18.99 19.27 -10.28
C TYR A 127 18.65 17.77 -10.29
N PHE A 128 18.24 17.25 -9.13
CA PHE A 128 17.81 15.85 -9.03
C PHE A 128 16.60 15.54 -9.93
N ILE A 129 15.58 16.39 -9.90
CA ILE A 129 14.41 16.29 -10.79
C ILE A 129 14.85 16.27 -12.26
N ALA A 130 15.73 17.18 -12.65
CA ALA A 130 16.22 17.26 -14.03
C ALA A 130 16.93 15.96 -14.45
N LYS A 131 17.74 15.35 -13.57
CA LYS A 131 18.44 14.10 -13.86
C LYS A 131 17.50 12.90 -13.94
N LEU A 132 16.48 12.83 -13.10
CA LEU A 132 15.43 11.81 -13.19
C LEU A 132 14.70 11.92 -14.53
N LYS A 133 14.26 13.13 -14.87
CA LYS A 133 13.58 13.40 -16.14
C LYS A 133 14.40 13.01 -17.36
N GLU A 134 15.69 13.36 -17.41
CA GLU A 134 16.61 12.99 -18.50
C GLU A 134 16.67 11.49 -18.75
N LYS A 135 16.53 10.69 -17.71
CA LYS A 135 16.56 9.22 -17.76
C LYS A 135 15.21 8.56 -18.02
N GLY A 136 14.13 9.30 -18.18
CA GLY A 136 12.79 8.76 -18.41
C GLY A 136 12.04 8.38 -17.13
N ILE A 137 12.47 8.92 -15.99
CA ILE A 137 11.87 8.67 -14.68
C ILE A 137 10.90 9.80 -14.36
N TYR A 138 9.65 9.43 -14.15
CA TYR A 138 8.56 10.33 -13.80
C TYR A 138 8.54 10.66 -12.30
N LEU A 139 7.73 11.62 -11.90
CA LEU A 139 7.68 12.17 -10.56
C LEU A 139 6.27 12.06 -9.96
N HIS A 140 6.19 11.59 -8.73
CA HIS A 140 5.06 11.75 -7.83
C HIS A 140 5.45 12.80 -6.78
N VAL A 141 4.67 13.86 -6.67
CA VAL A 141 5.01 15.01 -5.83
C VAL A 141 4.10 15.06 -4.61
N ASP A 142 4.69 14.91 -3.41
CA ASP A 142 3.99 15.11 -2.15
C ASP A 142 4.08 16.57 -1.71
N LEU A 143 2.98 17.11 -1.20
CA LEU A 143 2.98 18.47 -0.66
C LEU A 143 3.23 18.46 0.85
N ILE A 144 2.35 17.87 1.65
CA ILE A 144 2.50 17.85 3.11
C ILE A 144 2.70 16.42 3.61
N VAL A 145 3.87 16.18 4.19
CA VAL A 145 4.24 14.89 4.78
C VAL A 145 4.76 15.06 6.21
N ALA A 146 5.87 15.76 6.38
CA ALA A 146 6.59 15.85 7.63
C ALA A 146 6.86 17.30 8.08
N ARG A 147 6.23 18.28 7.44
CA ARG A 147 6.40 19.70 7.77
C ARG A 147 6.07 19.96 9.23
N GLU A 148 7.00 20.57 9.92
CA GLU A 148 6.81 21.09 11.27
C GLU A 148 6.45 22.56 11.22
N PHE A 149 5.24 22.89 11.65
CA PHE A 149 4.84 24.29 11.82
C PHE A 149 5.56 24.89 13.02
N GLN A 150 6.09 26.09 12.86
CA GLN A 150 6.91 26.79 13.84
C GLN A 150 6.14 27.95 14.47
N PRO A 151 6.56 28.48 15.65
CA PRO A 151 5.95 29.67 16.23
C PRO A 151 5.93 30.88 15.29
N GLY A 152 6.95 31.04 14.43
CA GLY A 152 7.03 32.10 13.42
C GLY A 152 6.07 31.92 12.25
N ASP A 153 5.40 30.78 12.14
CA ASP A 153 4.30 30.54 11.18
C ASP A 153 2.98 31.18 11.64
N GLU A 154 3.00 31.90 12.75
CA GLU A 154 1.83 32.53 13.37
C GLU A 154 0.77 31.51 13.82
N MET A 155 1.26 30.40 14.34
CA MET A 155 0.42 29.33 14.89
C MET A 155 0.02 29.66 16.33
N ASP A 156 -1.19 29.26 16.72
CA ASP A 156 -1.68 29.37 18.09
C ASP A 156 -0.98 28.39 19.07
N TYR A 157 0.08 27.75 18.62
CA TYR A 157 0.84 26.75 19.34
C TYR A 157 2.17 27.33 19.85
N PRO A 158 2.46 27.29 21.16
CA PRO A 158 3.58 28.01 21.76
C PRO A 158 4.95 27.33 21.69
N GLY A 159 5.09 26.14 21.14
CA GLY A 159 6.35 25.41 21.05
C GLY A 159 6.38 24.43 19.90
N GLY A 160 7.58 24.15 19.36
CA GLY A 160 7.78 23.30 18.19
C GLY A 160 6.82 22.11 18.14
N ALA A 161 6.10 21.99 17.06
CA ALA A 161 4.99 21.07 16.99
C ALA A 161 5.47 19.64 16.77
N PRO A 162 5.12 18.70 17.62
CA PRO A 162 5.33 17.32 17.30
C PRO A 162 4.52 16.94 16.04
N SER A 163 4.89 15.86 15.39
CA SER A 163 4.23 15.33 14.18
C SER A 163 2.70 15.19 14.29
N CYS A 164 2.16 15.17 15.50
CA CYS A 164 0.72 15.07 15.76
C CYS A 164 -0.11 16.30 15.34
N ILE A 165 0.50 17.47 15.16
CA ILE A 165 -0.25 18.67 14.76
C ILE A 165 -0.79 18.57 13.34
N LYS A 166 -0.17 17.77 12.50
CA LYS A 166 -0.57 17.51 11.10
C LYS A 166 -2.04 17.09 11.01
N ARG A 167 -2.55 16.30 11.95
CA ARG A 167 -3.96 15.86 12.00
C ARG A 167 -4.98 17.00 12.04
N TYR A 168 -4.55 18.18 12.47
CA TYR A 168 -5.39 19.39 12.50
C TYR A 168 -5.28 20.22 11.23
N ALA A 169 -4.38 19.85 10.31
CA ALA A 169 -4.12 20.56 9.06
C ALA A 169 -5.34 20.63 8.11
N ILE A 170 -6.29 19.71 8.29
CA ILE A 170 -7.57 19.69 7.56
C ILE A 170 -8.56 20.72 8.13
N TYR A 171 -8.44 21.08 9.39
CA TYR A 171 -9.40 21.90 10.11
C TYR A 171 -8.92 23.34 10.32
N ASN A 172 -7.65 23.52 10.68
CA ASN A 172 -7.13 24.81 11.08
C ASN A 172 -6.91 25.74 9.90
N ALA A 173 -7.53 26.91 9.92
CA ALA A 173 -7.50 27.88 8.80
C ALA A 173 -6.06 28.33 8.49
N ARG A 174 -5.24 28.58 9.53
CA ARG A 174 -3.85 29.02 9.33
C ARG A 174 -2.99 27.93 8.71
N MET A 175 -3.13 26.71 9.15
CA MET A 175 -2.43 25.57 8.53
C MET A 175 -2.83 25.39 7.06
N ILE A 176 -4.10 25.59 6.73
CA ILE A 176 -4.59 25.51 5.33
C ILE A 176 -3.96 26.62 4.48
N GLU A 177 -3.83 27.84 5.01
CA GLU A 177 -3.14 28.93 4.31
C GLU A 177 -1.67 28.61 4.07
N LEU A 178 -0.96 28.09 5.07
CA LEU A 178 0.44 27.70 4.97
C LEU A 178 0.65 26.53 3.98
N GLN A 179 -0.28 25.59 3.90
CA GLN A 179 -0.25 24.54 2.89
C GLN A 179 -0.42 25.10 1.48
N LYS A 180 -1.32 26.05 1.29
CA LYS A 180 -1.52 26.75 0.01
C LYS A 180 -0.30 27.58 -0.40
N GLU A 181 0.31 28.28 0.55
CA GLU A 181 1.55 29.01 0.34
C GLU A 181 2.66 28.08 -0.15
N TYR A 182 2.91 26.99 0.58
CA TYR A 182 3.93 25.99 0.21
C TYR A 182 3.66 25.37 -1.16
N ALA A 183 2.42 24.95 -1.41
CA ALA A 183 2.04 24.38 -2.70
C ALA A 183 2.31 25.33 -3.86
N LYS A 184 1.98 26.62 -3.69
CA LYS A 184 2.27 27.64 -4.71
C LYS A 184 3.77 27.82 -4.94
N GLU A 185 4.53 28.00 -3.86
CA GLU A 185 5.99 28.23 -3.97
C GLU A 185 6.69 27.02 -4.61
N LEU A 186 6.30 25.77 -4.27
CA LEU A 186 6.90 24.57 -4.82
C LEU A 186 6.48 24.32 -6.28
N LEU A 187 5.18 24.37 -6.56
CA LEU A 187 4.65 23.96 -7.86
C LEU A 187 4.81 25.01 -8.95
N CYS A 188 4.89 26.30 -8.58
CA CYS A 188 5.07 27.39 -9.55
C CYS A 188 6.54 27.83 -9.68
N HIS A 189 7.45 27.31 -8.85
CA HIS A 189 8.88 27.54 -9.01
C HIS A 189 9.35 27.00 -10.36
N VAL A 190 10.09 27.81 -11.11
CA VAL A 190 10.67 27.38 -12.38
C VAL A 190 12.03 26.76 -12.12
N ASN A 191 12.13 25.47 -12.31
CA ASN A 191 13.36 24.71 -12.19
C ASN A 191 14.38 25.21 -13.23
N PRO A 192 15.55 25.74 -12.84
CA PRO A 192 16.53 26.34 -13.75
C PRO A 192 17.18 25.34 -14.72
N TYR A 193 17.12 24.04 -14.42
CA TYR A 193 17.71 22.99 -15.24
C TYR A 193 16.75 22.45 -16.31
N THR A 194 15.44 22.44 -16.04
CA THR A 194 14.42 21.99 -16.99
C THR A 194 13.73 23.12 -17.73
N GLY A 195 13.75 24.34 -17.16
CA GLY A 195 13.01 25.50 -17.65
C GLY A 195 11.50 25.44 -17.45
N LEU A 196 11.01 24.48 -16.66
CA LEU A 196 9.59 24.22 -16.38
C LEU A 196 9.32 24.32 -14.88
N SER A 197 8.12 24.72 -14.52
CA SER A 197 7.61 24.55 -13.16
C SER A 197 7.04 23.13 -13.00
N LEU A 198 6.92 22.62 -11.76
CA LEU A 198 6.31 21.30 -11.53
C LEU A 198 4.85 21.27 -12.01
N ALA A 199 4.11 22.37 -11.93
CA ALA A 199 2.76 22.47 -12.46
C ALA A 199 2.69 22.34 -13.99
N ASP A 200 3.76 22.70 -14.71
CA ASP A 200 3.84 22.68 -16.17
C ASP A 200 4.70 21.53 -16.71
N ASP A 201 5.32 20.73 -15.85
CA ASP A 201 6.21 19.67 -16.28
C ASP A 201 5.46 18.34 -16.52
N PRO A 202 5.37 17.84 -17.77
CA PRO A 202 4.72 16.57 -18.06
C PRO A 202 5.47 15.35 -17.51
N ALA A 203 6.64 15.52 -16.89
CA ALA A 203 7.29 14.46 -16.12
C ALA A 203 6.61 14.20 -14.76
N VAL A 204 5.74 15.10 -14.29
CA VAL A 204 4.92 14.89 -13.10
C VAL A 204 3.74 13.99 -13.46
N VAL A 205 3.55 12.92 -12.69
CA VAL A 205 2.42 11.97 -12.85
C VAL A 205 1.23 12.40 -12.02
N THR A 206 1.50 12.82 -10.79
CA THR A 206 0.47 13.20 -9.82
C THR A 206 1.02 14.14 -8.75
N VAL A 207 0.12 14.91 -8.15
CA VAL A 207 0.38 15.74 -6.97
C VAL A 207 -0.51 15.26 -5.84
N GLN A 208 0.08 14.89 -4.70
CA GLN A 208 -0.60 14.47 -3.48
C GLN A 208 -0.70 15.66 -2.50
N ILE A 209 -1.91 15.92 -2.00
CA ILE A 209 -2.17 17.03 -1.08
C ILE A 209 -1.56 16.76 0.29
N ASN A 210 -1.93 15.65 0.94
CA ASN A 210 -1.43 15.27 2.26
C ASN A 210 -1.07 13.79 2.28
N ASN A 211 0.06 13.46 2.91
CA ASN A 211 0.38 12.06 3.19
C ASN A 211 -0.33 11.61 4.46
N GLU A 212 -1.01 10.46 4.40
CA GLU A 212 -1.58 9.74 5.54
C GLU A 212 -2.46 10.58 6.46
N ASP A 213 -3.25 11.49 5.93
CA ASP A 213 -4.08 12.39 6.72
C ASP A 213 -5.57 12.29 6.36
N SER A 214 -6.42 12.37 7.37
CA SER A 214 -7.87 12.24 7.20
C SER A 214 -8.60 12.77 8.43
N ALA A 215 -9.72 13.46 8.21
CA ALA A 215 -10.62 13.88 9.28
C ALA A 215 -11.32 12.70 9.96
N ILE A 216 -11.34 11.53 9.32
CA ILE A 216 -11.94 10.31 9.85
C ILE A 216 -10.92 9.50 10.61
N LYS A 217 -9.76 9.26 10.00
CA LYS A 217 -8.68 8.41 10.55
C LYS A 217 -8.14 8.92 11.89
N TRP A 218 -7.90 10.20 11.99
CA TRP A 218 -7.34 10.84 13.19
C TRP A 218 -8.40 11.53 14.04
N ALA A 219 -9.64 11.07 13.92
CA ALA A 219 -10.76 11.77 14.50
C ALA A 219 -10.53 12.23 15.94
N MET A 220 -10.89 13.39 16.09
CA MET A 220 -11.24 14.28 17.18
C MET A 220 -11.12 13.69 18.59
N GLY A 221 -10.12 14.06 19.33
CA GLY A 221 -10.17 14.03 20.79
C GLY A 221 -9.36 12.96 21.48
N ALA A 222 -8.57 12.20 20.77
CA ALA A 222 -7.65 11.25 21.38
C ALA A 222 -6.37 11.89 21.93
N ASP A 223 -6.19 13.17 21.65
CA ASP A 223 -5.02 13.88 22.06
C ASP A 223 -5.19 14.40 23.48
N ALA A 224 -4.51 13.74 24.42
CA ALA A 224 -4.48 14.17 25.82
C ALA A 224 -3.52 15.35 26.05
N ASP A 225 -2.77 15.77 25.03
CA ASP A 225 -1.83 16.86 25.14
C ASP A 225 -2.59 18.20 25.28
N GLU A 226 -2.41 18.85 26.41
CA GLU A 226 -3.00 20.16 26.68
C GLU A 226 -2.55 21.24 25.69
N GLN A 227 -1.39 21.07 25.10
CA GLN A 227 -0.87 21.99 24.09
C GLN A 227 -1.70 21.91 22.79
N MET A 228 -2.33 20.78 22.51
CA MET A 228 -3.22 20.62 21.36
C MET A 228 -4.65 21.12 21.61
N LYS A 229 -4.95 21.58 22.81
CA LYS A 229 -6.29 22.04 23.18
C LYS A 229 -6.89 23.10 22.21
N PRO A 230 -6.16 24.14 21.77
CA PRO A 230 -6.72 25.13 20.84
C PRO A 230 -7.23 24.49 19.54
N TYR A 231 -6.51 23.52 19.00
CA TYR A 231 -6.88 22.84 17.77
C TYR A 231 -8.05 21.87 17.99
N ARG A 232 -8.10 21.18 19.11
CA ARG A 232 -9.27 20.35 19.48
C ARG A 232 -10.52 21.19 19.65
N ASP A 233 -10.42 22.35 20.30
CA ASP A 233 -11.53 23.28 20.51
C ASP A 233 -12.07 23.79 19.16
N GLU A 234 -11.21 24.03 18.18
CA GLU A 234 -11.62 24.40 16.82
C GLU A 234 -12.41 23.27 16.15
N VAL A 235 -11.92 22.03 16.20
CA VAL A 235 -12.63 20.88 15.65
C VAL A 235 -13.97 20.69 16.33
N GLN A 236 -14.02 20.77 17.66
CA GLN A 236 -15.27 20.69 18.43
C GLN A 236 -16.26 21.80 18.04
N SER A 237 -15.78 23.02 17.85
CA SER A 237 -16.60 24.13 17.39
C SER A 237 -17.22 23.86 16.01
N ARG A 238 -16.42 23.33 15.07
CA ARG A 238 -16.90 22.96 13.74
C ARG A 238 -17.94 21.83 13.78
N PHE A 239 -17.73 20.83 14.65
CA PHE A 239 -18.71 19.77 14.86
C PHE A 239 -20.03 20.29 15.43
N ASN A 240 -19.97 21.15 16.44
CA ASN A 240 -21.16 21.78 17.01
C ASN A 240 -21.90 22.63 15.98
N HIS A 241 -21.19 23.37 15.14
CA HIS A 241 -21.79 24.11 14.04
C HIS A 241 -22.50 23.18 13.03
N PHE A 242 -21.86 22.06 12.66
CA PHE A 242 -22.46 21.04 11.81
C PHE A 242 -23.75 20.49 12.40
N LEU A 243 -23.78 20.17 13.70
CA LEU A 243 -24.97 19.70 14.37
C LEU A 243 -26.09 20.75 14.39
N LEU A 244 -25.76 22.02 14.59
CA LEU A 244 -26.74 23.12 14.53
C LEU A 244 -27.32 23.28 13.13
N MET A 245 -26.49 23.17 12.10
CA MET A 245 -26.96 23.21 10.70
C MET A 245 -27.90 22.06 10.38
N LYS A 246 -27.66 20.88 10.95
CA LYS A 246 -28.45 19.68 10.71
C LYS A 246 -29.74 19.64 11.53
N TYR A 247 -29.68 19.95 12.81
CA TYR A 247 -30.80 19.76 13.74
C TYR A 247 -31.49 21.05 14.14
N HIS A 248 -30.85 22.20 13.97
CA HIS A 248 -31.32 23.54 14.29
C HIS A 248 -31.49 23.84 15.80
N THR A 249 -31.78 22.85 16.63
CA THR A 249 -32.00 23.02 18.08
C THR A 249 -31.46 21.85 18.87
N ARG A 250 -31.03 22.11 20.12
CA ARG A 250 -30.63 21.09 21.08
C ARG A 250 -31.68 20.00 21.25
N LYS A 251 -32.99 20.42 21.29
CA LYS A 251 -34.10 19.49 21.49
C LYS A 251 -34.18 18.46 20.36
N ARG A 252 -34.12 18.88 19.09
CA ARG A 252 -34.15 17.99 17.95
C ARG A 252 -32.93 17.08 17.88
N LEU A 253 -31.77 17.59 18.28
CA LEU A 253 -30.56 16.78 18.39
C LEU A 253 -30.71 15.68 19.44
N ALA A 254 -31.22 16.04 20.64
CA ALA A 254 -31.49 15.09 21.71
C ALA A 254 -32.50 14.00 21.30
N GLU A 255 -33.58 14.40 20.62
CA GLU A 255 -34.58 13.46 20.08
C GLU A 255 -33.96 12.51 19.04
N ALA A 256 -33.12 13.01 18.15
CA ALA A 256 -32.44 12.22 17.12
C ALA A 256 -31.41 11.23 17.69
N TRP A 257 -30.74 11.59 18.77
CA TRP A 257 -29.72 10.76 19.40
C TRP A 257 -30.24 9.80 20.47
N THR A 258 -31.52 9.92 20.82
CA THR A 258 -32.14 9.02 21.80
C THR A 258 -32.32 7.62 21.24
N CYS A 259 -31.89 6.61 21.99
CA CYS A 259 -32.13 5.21 21.74
C CYS A 259 -32.56 4.52 23.03
N GLU A 260 -33.21 3.33 22.92
CA GLU A 260 -33.60 2.56 24.07
C GLU A 260 -32.36 2.07 24.85
N GLY A 261 -32.21 2.53 26.10
CA GLY A 261 -31.11 2.15 26.97
C GLY A 261 -29.77 2.77 26.64
N CYS A 262 -29.71 3.82 25.82
CA CYS A 262 -28.49 4.55 25.55
C CYS A 262 -28.61 6.05 25.86
N CYS A 263 -27.49 6.67 26.21
CA CYS A 263 -27.38 8.09 26.41
C CYS A 263 -27.47 8.83 25.08
N ALA A 264 -28.36 9.77 24.99
CA ALA A 264 -28.51 10.59 23.79
C ALA A 264 -27.50 11.74 23.78
N LEU A 265 -27.83 12.79 24.49
CA LEU A 265 -27.08 14.03 24.59
C LEU A 265 -26.92 14.34 26.08
N GLY A 266 -25.70 14.62 26.54
CA GLY A 266 -25.42 14.96 27.94
C GLY A 266 -26.17 16.22 28.36
N GLU A 267 -26.48 16.32 29.66
CA GLU A 267 -27.18 17.49 30.21
C GLU A 267 -26.42 18.81 29.96
N GLU A 268 -25.10 18.75 30.02
CA GLU A 268 -24.17 19.87 29.80
C GLU A 268 -23.88 20.12 28.31
N GLU A 269 -24.36 19.25 27.43
CA GLU A 269 -24.09 19.37 26.02
C GLU A 269 -25.15 20.17 25.26
N ASP A 270 -24.72 21.27 24.66
CA ASP A 270 -25.54 22.13 23.81
C ASP A 270 -24.73 22.56 22.57
N PRO A 271 -25.19 22.23 21.36
CA PRO A 271 -24.47 22.63 20.15
C PRO A 271 -24.43 24.15 19.96
N ALA A 272 -25.40 24.90 20.52
CA ALA A 272 -25.40 26.36 20.48
C ALA A 272 -24.35 26.98 21.42
N ALA A 273 -23.99 26.28 22.48
CA ALA A 273 -22.91 26.65 23.39
C ALA A 273 -21.55 26.08 22.98
N GLY A 274 -21.48 25.24 21.92
CA GLY A 274 -20.24 24.60 21.47
C GLY A 274 -19.74 23.49 22.40
N THR A 275 -20.60 22.91 23.22
CA THR A 275 -20.20 21.99 24.29
C THR A 275 -20.42 20.51 23.95
N VAL A 276 -21.02 20.21 22.80
CA VAL A 276 -21.18 18.81 22.36
C VAL A 276 -19.82 18.24 22.00
N ARG A 277 -19.43 17.19 22.69
CA ARG A 277 -18.15 16.53 22.47
C ARG A 277 -18.22 15.59 21.27
N GLY A 278 -17.11 15.47 20.56
CA GLY A 278 -16.88 14.42 19.60
C GLY A 278 -16.82 13.05 20.28
N ILE A 279 -16.71 12.01 19.46
CA ILE A 279 -16.49 10.65 19.96
C ILE A 279 -15.03 10.56 20.43
N ALA A 280 -14.82 10.11 21.65
CA ALA A 280 -13.47 9.91 22.17
C ALA A 280 -12.75 8.81 21.38
N GLY A 281 -11.52 9.10 21.00
CA GLY A 281 -10.64 8.17 20.30
C GLY A 281 -11.03 7.97 18.83
N GLY A 282 -10.18 8.39 17.93
CA GLY A 282 -10.34 8.12 16.50
C GLY A 282 -10.31 6.63 16.19
N PHE A 283 -10.56 6.29 14.96
CA PHE A 283 -10.66 4.93 14.45
C PHE A 283 -9.44 4.03 14.73
N TYR A 284 -8.29 4.61 14.97
CA TYR A 284 -7.03 3.89 15.22
C TYR A 284 -6.75 3.59 16.70
N GLN A 285 -7.51 4.13 17.61
CA GLN A 285 -7.20 4.00 19.03
C GLN A 285 -7.85 2.83 19.80
N PRO A 286 -8.88 2.15 19.33
CA PRO A 286 -9.46 1.03 20.06
C PRO A 286 -8.47 -0.08 20.39
N VAL A 287 -7.43 -0.21 19.60
CA VAL A 287 -6.43 -1.26 19.77
C VAL A 287 -5.50 -0.97 20.95
N ASN A 288 -5.32 0.29 21.30
CA ASN A 288 -4.38 0.74 22.34
C ASN A 288 -5.03 1.06 23.67
N ASP A 289 -6.37 0.95 23.78
CA ASP A 289 -7.06 1.11 25.06
C ASP A 289 -7.35 -0.24 25.72
N PRO A 290 -6.47 -0.70 26.65
CA PRO A 290 -6.66 -1.97 27.35
C PRO A 290 -7.89 -1.98 28.28
N ASN A 291 -8.45 -0.80 28.58
CA ASN A 291 -9.59 -0.67 29.49
C ASN A 291 -10.92 -0.66 28.74
N GLY A 292 -10.90 -0.68 27.40
CA GLY A 292 -12.12 -0.74 26.61
C GLY A 292 -13.07 0.42 26.89
N SER A 293 -12.54 1.64 27.02
CA SER A 293 -13.35 2.87 27.22
C SER A 293 -14.29 3.16 26.05
N TRP A 294 -14.30 2.29 25.10
CA TRP A 294 -15.20 2.20 23.98
C TRP A 294 -16.54 1.49 24.28
N ASP A 295 -16.76 0.99 25.48
CA ASP A 295 -18.10 0.72 26.00
C ASP A 295 -18.82 2.06 26.14
N THR A 296 -18.98 2.72 25.01
CA THR A 296 -19.67 3.96 25.00
C THR A 296 -21.17 3.68 25.01
N GLU A 297 -21.79 4.27 25.96
CA GLU A 297 -23.21 4.54 26.01
C GLU A 297 -23.66 5.50 24.90
N GLU A 298 -22.84 5.71 23.84
CA GLU A 298 -23.14 6.63 22.75
C GLU A 298 -24.17 6.04 21.81
N SER A 299 -25.16 6.85 21.44
CA SER A 299 -26.19 6.40 20.53
C SER A 299 -25.62 6.15 19.11
N PRO A 300 -26.15 5.15 18.36
CA PRO A 300 -25.77 4.94 16.97
C PRO A 300 -25.96 6.18 16.08
N ALA A 301 -26.93 7.03 16.40
CA ALA A 301 -27.16 8.28 15.69
C ALA A 301 -26.07 9.31 15.97
N ARG A 302 -25.55 9.39 17.19
CA ARG A 302 -24.40 10.26 17.54
C ARG A 302 -23.17 9.84 16.75
N TYR A 303 -22.90 8.53 16.70
CA TYR A 303 -21.80 8.01 15.90
C TYR A 303 -21.97 8.32 14.41
N ALA A 304 -23.16 8.09 13.85
CA ALA A 304 -23.44 8.37 12.45
C ALA A 304 -23.22 9.84 12.09
N ASP A 305 -23.61 10.76 12.98
CA ASP A 305 -23.39 12.19 12.78
C ASP A 305 -21.92 12.57 12.82
N PHE A 306 -21.17 11.91 13.70
CA PHE A 306 -19.75 12.10 13.79
C PHE A 306 -19.03 11.64 12.50
N MET A 307 -19.39 10.46 11.99
CA MET A 307 -18.89 9.95 10.72
C MET A 307 -19.25 10.86 9.54
N GLU A 308 -20.49 11.33 9.52
CA GLU A 308 -20.96 12.27 8.48
C GLU A 308 -20.19 13.58 8.53
N PHE A 309 -19.87 14.09 9.73
CA PHE A 309 -19.04 15.26 9.91
C PHE A 309 -17.61 15.02 9.39
N GLY A 310 -16.99 13.88 9.71
CA GLY A 310 -15.66 13.52 9.22
C GLY A 310 -15.62 13.43 7.68
N ILE A 311 -16.60 12.76 7.07
CA ILE A 311 -16.75 12.70 5.62
C ILE A 311 -16.91 14.11 5.02
N TYR A 312 -17.77 14.95 5.62
CA TYR A 312 -17.99 16.33 5.17
C TYR A 312 -16.69 17.15 5.22
N MET A 313 -15.93 17.06 6.32
CA MET A 313 -14.68 17.81 6.48
C MET A 313 -13.59 17.34 5.51
N ASN A 314 -13.42 16.04 5.32
CA ASN A 314 -12.50 15.50 4.32
C ASN A 314 -12.84 16.05 2.93
N ARG A 315 -14.07 15.84 2.49
CA ARG A 315 -14.49 16.26 1.14
C ARG A 315 -14.39 17.76 0.94
N LYS A 316 -14.75 18.55 1.95
CA LYS A 316 -14.63 20.00 1.88
C LYS A 316 -13.18 20.45 1.70
N PHE A 317 -12.29 19.96 2.59
CA PHE A 317 -10.89 20.37 2.56
C PHE A 317 -10.21 19.94 1.25
N TYR A 318 -10.37 18.69 0.85
CA TYR A 318 -9.70 18.18 -0.35
C TYR A 318 -10.22 18.78 -1.65
N ARG A 319 -11.52 19.10 -1.74
CA ARG A 319 -12.03 19.87 -2.86
C ARG A 319 -11.46 21.29 -2.91
N ASP A 320 -11.48 22.00 -1.78
CA ASP A 320 -10.94 23.36 -1.70
C ASP A 320 -9.44 23.39 -2.07
N MET A 321 -8.67 22.39 -1.64
CA MET A 321 -7.26 22.25 -2.00
C MET A 321 -7.06 21.87 -3.47
N LYS A 322 -7.82 20.91 -3.97
CA LYS A 322 -7.76 20.51 -5.38
C LYS A 322 -8.08 21.69 -6.31
N ASP A 323 -9.16 22.42 -6.03
CA ASP A 323 -9.54 23.61 -6.80
C ASP A 323 -8.42 24.67 -6.77
N TYR A 324 -7.77 24.82 -5.62
CA TYR A 324 -6.63 25.70 -5.49
C TYR A 324 -5.44 25.24 -6.36
N LEU A 325 -5.08 23.95 -6.34
CA LEU A 325 -4.00 23.39 -7.16
C LEU A 325 -4.29 23.55 -8.67
N ILE A 326 -5.52 23.32 -9.09
CA ILE A 326 -5.96 23.57 -10.47
C ILE A 326 -5.79 25.05 -10.82
N SER A 327 -6.11 25.97 -9.90
CA SER A 327 -5.92 27.41 -10.11
C SER A 327 -4.45 27.84 -10.24
N LEU A 328 -3.52 27.05 -9.72
CA LEU A 328 -2.07 27.23 -9.89
C LEU A 328 -1.55 26.70 -11.24
N GLY A 329 -2.37 26.02 -12.00
CA GLY A 329 -2.02 25.46 -13.31
C GLY A 329 -1.65 23.98 -13.31
N VAL A 330 -1.85 23.24 -12.20
CA VAL A 330 -1.63 21.79 -12.16
C VAL A 330 -2.53 21.07 -13.18
N LYS A 331 -1.93 20.27 -14.05
CA LYS A 331 -2.59 19.61 -15.19
C LYS A 331 -2.73 18.10 -15.03
N VAL A 332 -2.05 17.54 -14.04
CA VAL A 332 -2.00 16.10 -13.78
C VAL A 332 -3.02 15.68 -12.72
N PRO A 333 -3.32 14.39 -12.59
CA PRO A 333 -4.21 13.87 -11.54
C PRO A 333 -3.77 14.32 -10.15
N ILE A 334 -4.74 14.69 -9.32
CA ILE A 334 -4.51 15.13 -7.94
C ILE A 334 -5.02 14.06 -6.97
N VAL A 335 -4.15 13.62 -6.07
CA VAL A 335 -4.44 12.70 -4.97
C VAL A 335 -4.74 13.49 -3.72
N THR A 336 -5.73 13.05 -2.97
CA THR A 336 -6.09 13.64 -1.69
C THR A 336 -5.16 13.19 -0.58
N SER A 337 -5.17 11.90 -0.25
CA SER A 337 -4.32 11.24 0.74
C SER A 337 -4.24 9.74 0.45
N ASN A 338 -3.45 8.99 1.23
CA ASN A 338 -3.05 7.64 0.87
C ASN A 338 -3.02 6.61 2.00
N LEU A 339 -3.51 6.89 3.18
CA LEU A 339 -3.74 5.87 4.20
C LEU A 339 -5.21 5.87 4.59
N ILE A 340 -5.91 4.88 4.08
CA ILE A 340 -7.36 4.83 4.12
C ILE A 340 -7.82 3.82 5.16
N ALA A 341 -8.70 4.27 6.02
CA ALA A 341 -9.12 3.56 7.21
C ALA A 341 -10.44 2.77 7.07
N GLY A 342 -11.02 2.73 5.89
CA GLY A 342 -12.29 2.01 5.67
C GLY A 342 -13.21 2.73 4.68
N ALA A 343 -14.42 2.21 4.44
CA ALA A 343 -15.29 2.68 3.37
C ALA A 343 -15.70 4.15 3.49
N ALA A 344 -15.92 4.64 4.69
CA ALA A 344 -16.26 6.06 4.91
C ALA A 344 -15.10 6.98 4.53
N ASP A 345 -13.88 6.56 4.86
CA ASP A 345 -12.66 7.27 4.55
C ASP A 345 -12.35 7.20 3.04
N VAL A 346 -12.47 6.00 2.44
CA VAL A 346 -12.39 5.84 0.97
C VAL A 346 -13.33 6.84 0.27
N TYR A 347 -14.60 6.89 0.70
CA TYR A 347 -15.58 7.81 0.14
C TYR A 347 -15.18 9.28 0.36
N GLY A 348 -14.62 9.60 1.52
CA GLY A 348 -14.09 10.93 1.84
C GLY A 348 -12.97 11.40 0.89
N HIS A 349 -12.28 10.47 0.26
CA HIS A 349 -11.18 10.73 -0.68
C HIS A 349 -11.56 10.63 -2.16
N THR A 350 -12.80 10.28 -2.49
CA THR A 350 -13.25 10.12 -3.91
C THR A 350 -13.28 11.40 -4.73
N ASP A 351 -13.11 12.57 -4.13
CA ASP A 351 -12.94 13.82 -4.86
C ASP A 351 -11.57 13.98 -5.54
N GLY A 352 -10.57 13.16 -5.14
CA GLY A 352 -9.31 12.99 -5.88
C GLY A 352 -9.54 12.40 -7.28
N ASP A 353 -8.59 12.62 -8.18
CA ASP A 353 -8.63 12.06 -9.53
C ASP A 353 -8.17 10.61 -9.55
N LEU A 354 -7.30 10.26 -8.64
CA LEU A 354 -6.64 8.98 -8.46
C LEU A 354 -6.80 8.56 -7.00
N MET A 355 -6.98 7.28 -6.74
CA MET A 355 -6.98 6.70 -5.40
C MET A 355 -5.60 6.13 -5.08
N GLU A 356 -5.16 6.35 -3.86
CA GLU A 356 -3.93 5.76 -3.33
C GLU A 356 -4.17 5.09 -1.97
N ASN A 357 -3.31 4.14 -1.63
CA ASN A 357 -3.24 3.61 -0.27
C ASN A 357 -1.79 3.27 0.10
N ASN A 358 -1.51 3.27 1.40
CA ASN A 358 -0.30 2.73 1.98
C ASN A 358 -0.64 1.39 2.62
N SER A 359 0.20 0.39 2.41
CA SER A 359 -0.01 -0.92 2.97
C SER A 359 1.30 -1.65 3.18
N TYR A 360 1.50 -2.15 4.39
CA TYR A 360 2.67 -2.91 4.78
C TYR A 360 2.27 -4.27 5.30
N PHE A 361 3.09 -5.26 5.03
CA PHE A 361 2.96 -6.53 5.71
C PHE A 361 3.67 -6.44 7.07
N ASN A 362 2.93 -6.69 8.16
CA ASN A 362 3.46 -6.69 9.51
C ASN A 362 4.32 -5.45 9.84
N HIS A 363 3.76 -4.25 9.65
CA HIS A 363 4.47 -2.99 9.87
C HIS A 363 5.18 -2.96 11.23
N PRO A 364 6.49 -2.72 11.26
CA PRO A 364 7.25 -2.71 12.50
C PRO A 364 6.89 -1.50 13.37
N LEU A 365 6.95 -1.69 14.67
CA LEU A 365 6.83 -0.61 15.63
C LEU A 365 8.23 -0.11 15.99
N LEU A 366 8.51 1.15 15.65
CA LEU A 366 9.75 1.84 15.99
C LEU A 366 9.58 2.51 17.35
N LEU A 367 10.46 2.21 18.30
CA LEU A 367 10.48 2.88 19.59
C LEU A 367 11.63 3.90 19.64
N PRO A 368 11.42 5.10 20.24
CA PRO A 368 12.37 6.21 20.16
C PRO A 368 13.78 5.93 20.66
N ASP A 369 13.95 4.98 21.57
CA ASP A 369 15.24 4.70 22.23
C ASP A 369 15.94 3.44 21.71
N MET A 370 15.45 2.86 20.62
CA MET A 370 15.95 1.58 20.13
C MET A 370 16.84 1.77 18.89
N ASN A 371 18.14 2.00 19.09
CA ASN A 371 19.13 2.00 18.01
C ASN A 371 19.12 0.66 17.26
N ASN A 372 18.74 0.67 15.98
CA ASN A 372 18.67 -0.51 15.11
C ASN A 372 17.84 -1.68 15.67
N THR A 373 16.94 -1.43 16.60
CA THR A 373 16.02 -2.42 17.15
C THR A 373 14.59 -1.96 16.91
N TYR A 374 13.76 -2.84 16.41
CA TYR A 374 12.34 -2.59 16.19
C TYR A 374 11.50 -3.76 16.66
N MET A 375 10.22 -3.54 16.84
CA MET A 375 9.31 -4.58 17.29
C MET A 375 8.36 -4.99 16.18
N VAL A 376 8.22 -6.28 16.00
CA VAL A 376 7.28 -6.90 15.06
C VAL A 376 6.25 -7.74 15.82
N ASN A 377 5.10 -7.89 15.22
CA ASN A 377 4.01 -8.66 15.77
C ASN A 377 4.30 -10.15 15.75
N GLY A 378 4.19 -10.76 16.91
CA GLY A 378 4.31 -12.19 17.05
C GLY A 378 5.71 -12.75 16.76
N PRO A 379 5.87 -14.04 16.59
CA PRO A 379 7.14 -14.64 16.21
C PRO A 379 7.50 -14.28 14.76
N VAL A 380 8.78 -14.10 14.49
CA VAL A 380 9.32 -13.78 13.15
C VAL A 380 8.95 -14.84 12.11
N GLU A 381 8.68 -16.05 12.55
CA GLU A 381 8.20 -17.16 11.73
C GLU A 381 6.73 -17.06 11.35
N TYR A 382 6.08 -16.04 11.84
CA TYR A 382 4.65 -15.86 11.69
C TYR A 382 4.28 -15.41 10.28
N VAL A 383 3.54 -16.26 9.59
CA VAL A 383 3.03 -16.00 8.26
C VAL A 383 1.61 -15.50 8.37
N SER A 384 1.40 -14.21 8.53
CA SER A 384 0.06 -13.63 8.40
C SER A 384 -0.34 -13.44 6.93
N THR A 385 0.24 -14.23 6.04
CA THR A 385 -0.06 -14.17 4.61
C THR A 385 -1.33 -14.90 4.23
N ASN A 386 -1.98 -15.60 5.17
CA ASN A 386 -3.23 -16.27 4.88
C ASN A 386 -4.41 -15.27 4.93
N PRO A 387 -4.96 -14.81 3.79
CA PRO A 387 -6.06 -13.86 3.76
C PRO A 387 -7.38 -14.43 4.28
N LEU A 388 -7.44 -15.72 4.54
CA LEU A 388 -8.61 -16.42 5.03
C LEU A 388 -8.61 -16.59 6.55
N THR A 389 -7.52 -16.18 7.20
CA THR A 389 -7.41 -16.23 8.67
C THR A 389 -7.28 -14.80 9.18
N TRP A 390 -8.30 -14.37 9.93
CA TRP A 390 -8.19 -13.11 10.67
C TRP A 390 -7.41 -13.35 11.94
N GLN A 391 -6.30 -12.71 12.03
CA GLN A 391 -5.54 -12.76 13.26
C GLN A 391 -5.61 -11.42 13.97
N ARG A 392 -5.89 -11.46 15.27
CA ARG A 392 -5.74 -10.34 16.17
C ARG A 392 -4.27 -9.97 16.24
N GLY A 393 -3.84 -9.21 15.30
CA GLY A 393 -2.56 -8.55 15.36
C GLY A 393 -2.70 -7.13 15.84
N VAL A 394 -1.62 -6.46 15.95
CA VAL A 394 -1.48 -5.06 16.26
C VAL A 394 -2.18 -4.24 15.20
N GLY A 395 -3.37 -3.81 15.53
CA GLY A 395 -4.15 -3.00 14.65
C GLY A 395 -4.50 -3.71 13.33
N SER A 396 -5.09 -2.95 12.48
CA SER A 396 -5.49 -3.34 11.13
C SER A 396 -4.35 -3.77 10.20
N MET A 397 -3.11 -3.57 10.61
CA MET A 397 -1.93 -3.85 9.78
C MET A 397 -1.48 -5.30 9.81
N ALA A 398 -2.12 -6.17 10.61
CA ALA A 398 -1.81 -7.59 10.65
C ALA A 398 -2.52 -8.41 9.55
N THR A 399 -3.28 -7.77 8.71
CA THR A 399 -3.88 -8.39 7.53
C THR A 399 -2.89 -8.37 6.38
N THR A 400 -3.14 -9.16 5.36
CA THR A 400 -2.22 -9.22 4.23
C THR A 400 -2.13 -7.86 3.52
N LEU A 401 -0.96 -7.56 3.00
CA LEU A 401 -0.68 -6.32 2.27
C LEU A 401 -1.70 -6.07 1.15
N LEU A 402 -2.00 -7.10 0.35
CA LEU A 402 -2.95 -7.00 -0.75
C LEU A 402 -4.38 -6.65 -0.28
N SER A 403 -4.81 -7.24 0.82
CA SER A 403 -6.16 -7.01 1.35
C SER A 403 -6.34 -5.55 1.81
N LEU A 404 -5.34 -5.00 2.49
CA LEU A 404 -5.36 -3.59 2.90
C LEU A 404 -5.30 -2.64 1.70
N ALA A 405 -4.42 -2.92 0.75
CA ALA A 405 -4.32 -2.10 -0.47
C ALA A 405 -5.65 -2.06 -1.21
N SER A 406 -6.30 -3.21 -1.37
CA SER A 406 -7.51 -3.36 -2.18
C SER A 406 -8.74 -2.62 -1.64
N VAL A 407 -8.80 -2.28 -0.35
CA VAL A 407 -9.94 -1.52 0.22
C VAL A 407 -10.06 -0.10 -0.36
N ALA A 408 -9.02 0.44 -0.96
CA ALA A 408 -9.03 1.78 -1.55
C ALA A 408 -9.39 1.81 -3.04
N ILE A 409 -9.56 0.66 -3.69
CA ILE A 409 -9.89 0.60 -5.12
C ILE A 409 -11.34 1.04 -5.32
N VAL A 410 -11.55 2.07 -6.14
CA VAL A 410 -12.87 2.65 -6.41
C VAL A 410 -13.18 2.56 -7.90
N LYS A 411 -14.39 2.12 -8.22
CA LYS A 411 -14.88 2.02 -9.60
C LYS A 411 -14.72 3.33 -10.36
N GLY A 412 -14.05 3.25 -11.49
CA GLY A 412 -13.84 4.40 -12.38
C GLY A 412 -12.71 5.34 -11.95
N LYS A 413 -11.94 4.97 -10.93
CA LYS A 413 -10.73 5.69 -10.50
C LYS A 413 -9.50 4.83 -10.74
N PRO A 414 -8.39 5.41 -11.25
CA PRO A 414 -7.08 4.75 -11.19
C PRO A 414 -6.67 4.43 -9.75
N PHE A 415 -5.80 3.46 -9.57
CA PHE A 415 -5.28 3.10 -8.26
C PHE A 415 -3.76 2.92 -8.28
N MET A 416 -3.10 3.52 -7.30
CA MET A 416 -1.68 3.32 -7.02
C MET A 416 -1.47 2.91 -5.56
N LEU A 417 -0.54 2.00 -5.32
CA LEU A 417 -0.04 1.70 -3.98
C LEU A 417 1.20 2.56 -3.73
N SER A 418 1.02 3.66 -3.01
CA SER A 418 2.04 4.71 -2.87
C SER A 418 3.12 4.42 -1.82
N GLU A 419 2.82 3.52 -0.89
CA GLU A 419 3.81 2.95 0.01
C GLU A 419 3.49 1.48 0.27
N TRP A 420 4.49 0.64 0.12
CA TRP A 420 4.40 -0.77 0.46
C TRP A 420 5.80 -1.33 0.70
N ASN A 421 5.93 -2.22 1.63
CA ASN A 421 7.16 -2.95 1.90
C ASN A 421 6.88 -4.15 2.80
N GLU A 422 7.89 -5.00 2.89
CA GLU A 422 8.09 -6.02 3.88
C GLU A 422 9.45 -5.73 4.54
N TYR A 423 9.58 -5.83 5.84
CA TYR A 423 10.88 -5.56 6.47
C TYR A 423 11.91 -6.67 6.16
N GLY A 424 13.19 -6.28 6.01
CA GLY A 424 14.25 -7.12 5.44
C GLY A 424 14.54 -8.43 6.16
N GLU A 425 14.18 -8.55 7.44
CA GLU A 425 14.41 -9.77 8.22
C GLU A 425 13.21 -10.72 8.27
N HIS A 426 12.13 -10.38 7.60
CA HIS A 426 10.99 -11.27 7.50
C HIS A 426 11.32 -12.45 6.57
N MET A 427 11.07 -13.68 7.02
CA MET A 427 11.42 -14.88 6.27
C MET A 427 10.75 -15.01 4.89
N PHE A 428 9.71 -14.24 4.63
CA PHE A 428 8.98 -14.18 3.35
C PHE A 428 9.24 -12.91 2.55
N HIS A 429 10.21 -12.11 2.95
CA HIS A 429 10.55 -10.85 2.30
C HIS A 429 10.76 -10.98 0.79
N SER A 430 11.50 -12.00 0.36
CA SER A 430 11.70 -12.26 -1.08
C SER A 430 10.43 -12.66 -1.85
N THR A 431 9.37 -13.10 -1.13
CA THR A 431 8.09 -13.50 -1.74
C THR A 431 7.10 -12.36 -1.81
N ALA A 432 6.94 -11.61 -0.72
CA ALA A 432 5.89 -10.62 -0.54
C ALA A 432 5.90 -9.53 -1.61
N LEU A 433 7.09 -9.13 -2.07
CA LEU A 433 7.25 -8.08 -3.08
C LEU A 433 6.76 -8.53 -4.45
N VAL A 434 7.22 -9.69 -4.93
CA VAL A 434 6.77 -10.25 -6.21
C VAL A 434 5.29 -10.64 -6.17
N GLN A 435 4.82 -11.15 -5.02
CA GLN A 435 3.41 -11.44 -4.80
C GLN A 435 2.55 -10.19 -5.02
N THR A 436 2.93 -9.06 -4.43
CA THR A 436 2.20 -7.80 -4.58
C THR A 436 2.16 -7.36 -6.04
N VAL A 437 3.29 -7.42 -6.74
CA VAL A 437 3.38 -7.02 -8.16
C VAL A 437 2.50 -7.90 -9.05
N ALA A 438 2.50 -9.22 -8.83
CA ALA A 438 1.67 -10.13 -9.63
C ALA A 438 0.17 -9.90 -9.42
N TYR A 439 -0.25 -9.67 -8.17
CA TYR A 439 -1.65 -9.32 -7.88
C TYR A 439 -2.02 -7.91 -8.32
N ALA A 440 -1.08 -6.98 -8.37
CA ALA A 440 -1.31 -5.68 -8.98
C ALA A 440 -1.58 -5.78 -10.49
N CYS A 441 -0.90 -6.70 -11.18
CA CYS A 441 -1.22 -7.03 -12.57
C CYS A 441 -2.62 -7.66 -12.69
N LEU A 442 -2.95 -8.66 -11.87
CA LEU A 442 -4.26 -9.32 -11.87
C LEU A 442 -5.41 -8.32 -11.66
N ASN A 443 -5.21 -7.34 -10.75
CA ASN A 443 -6.20 -6.33 -10.41
C ASN A 443 -6.06 -5.04 -11.26
N ASP A 444 -5.21 -5.02 -12.27
CA ASP A 444 -4.96 -3.93 -13.22
C ASP A 444 -4.68 -2.57 -12.55
N TRP A 445 -3.81 -2.56 -11.54
CA TRP A 445 -3.38 -1.33 -10.88
C TRP A 445 -2.50 -0.47 -11.79
N ASP A 446 -2.47 0.84 -11.51
CA ASP A 446 -1.74 1.81 -12.32
C ASP A 446 -0.32 2.09 -11.82
N GLY A 447 -0.07 1.86 -10.51
CA GLY A 447 1.25 2.11 -9.96
C GLY A 447 1.55 1.42 -8.64
N LEU A 448 2.85 1.21 -8.42
CA LEU A 448 3.43 0.65 -7.20
C LEU A 448 4.69 1.43 -6.84
N ILE A 449 4.76 1.97 -5.62
CA ILE A 449 5.88 2.78 -5.15
C ILE A 449 6.38 2.21 -3.83
N LEU A 450 7.49 1.46 -3.87
CA LEU A 450 8.04 0.79 -2.70
C LEU A 450 8.61 1.81 -1.70
N TYR A 451 8.28 1.66 -0.42
CA TYR A 451 8.80 2.48 0.65
C TYR A 451 9.90 1.73 1.42
N ASN A 452 11.20 2.13 1.31
CA ASN A 452 11.72 3.16 0.44
C ASN A 452 13.09 2.75 -0.12
N HIS A 453 13.64 3.49 -1.08
CA HIS A 453 14.98 3.21 -1.56
C HIS A 453 16.01 3.43 -0.44
N HIS A 454 16.02 4.59 0.18
CA HIS A 454 16.78 4.87 1.41
C HIS A 454 16.38 6.22 2.03
N THR A 455 16.59 6.35 3.35
CA THR A 455 16.32 7.57 4.13
C THR A 455 17.57 8.21 4.72
N SER A 456 18.69 7.54 4.63
CA SER A 456 19.90 7.90 5.37
C SER A 456 20.73 9.03 4.75
N GLU A 457 21.65 9.57 5.56
CA GLU A 457 22.22 10.89 5.47
C GLU A 457 23.03 11.22 4.22
N ASN A 458 23.87 10.32 3.82
CA ASN A 458 24.69 10.48 2.62
C ASN A 458 24.69 9.21 1.82
N TRP A 459 24.52 9.36 0.52
CA TRP A 459 24.64 8.26 -0.40
C TRP A 459 25.99 7.58 -0.32
N ASP A 460 27.05 8.35 -0.08
CA ASP A 460 28.43 7.83 -0.05
C ASP A 460 28.81 7.16 1.28
N ASP A 461 28.08 7.46 2.37
CA ASP A 461 28.38 6.92 3.70
C ASP A 461 27.62 5.63 4.02
N GLN A 462 26.76 5.17 3.11
CA GLN A 462 26.02 3.92 3.31
C GLN A 462 26.88 2.70 2.97
N PRO A 463 27.02 1.75 3.88
CA PRO A 463 27.76 0.54 3.60
C PRO A 463 27.07 -0.31 2.53
N ALA A 464 27.86 -0.91 1.66
CA ALA A 464 27.35 -1.80 0.62
C ALA A 464 26.95 -3.20 1.14
N ASP A 465 27.24 -3.48 2.40
CA ASP A 465 27.14 -4.78 3.04
C ASP A 465 26.40 -4.76 4.38
N GLU A 466 25.66 -3.70 4.67
CA GLU A 466 24.80 -3.55 5.85
C GLU A 466 23.51 -2.83 5.47
N ILE A 467 22.38 -3.24 6.06
CA ILE A 467 21.12 -2.48 6.05
C ILE A 467 21.05 -1.71 7.38
N ARG A 468 20.90 -0.39 7.32
CA ARG A 468 20.86 0.47 8.52
C ARG A 468 19.47 0.92 8.92
N ASN A 469 18.56 0.92 8.00
CA ASN A 469 17.18 1.27 8.26
C ASN A 469 16.31 0.12 7.75
N ILE A 470 15.35 -0.27 8.55
CA ILE A 470 14.44 -1.39 8.32
C ILE A 470 13.64 -1.29 7.01
N PHE A 471 13.39 -0.07 6.53
CA PHE A 471 12.69 0.14 5.26
C PHE A 471 13.61 0.38 4.07
N ASP A 472 14.92 0.58 4.30
CA ASP A 472 15.86 0.83 3.21
C ASP A 472 16.13 -0.44 2.41
N VAL A 473 15.95 -0.35 1.09
CA VAL A 473 16.10 -1.52 0.19
C VAL A 473 17.25 -1.39 -0.81
N TYR A 474 18.01 -0.29 -0.76
CA TYR A 474 19.03 0.03 -1.78
C TYR A 474 20.08 -1.07 -2.02
N ASN A 475 20.33 -1.90 -1.03
CA ASN A 475 21.29 -3.02 -1.10
C ASN A 475 20.69 -4.36 -0.67
N ASP A 476 19.38 -4.43 -0.42
CA ASP A 476 18.72 -5.68 -0.07
C ASP A 476 18.65 -6.63 -1.28
N PRO A 477 19.31 -7.81 -1.22
CA PRO A 477 19.36 -8.72 -2.35
C PRO A 477 17.97 -9.27 -2.71
N ALA A 478 17.08 -9.44 -1.73
CA ALA A 478 15.70 -9.89 -1.99
C ALA A 478 14.92 -8.91 -2.84
N VAL A 479 15.21 -7.62 -2.75
CA VAL A 479 14.56 -6.56 -3.53
C VAL A 479 15.33 -6.30 -4.81
N ILE A 480 16.60 -5.92 -4.68
CA ILE A 480 17.40 -5.39 -5.79
C ILE A 480 17.62 -6.44 -6.90
N CYS A 481 17.88 -7.69 -6.52
CA CYS A 481 18.11 -8.75 -7.51
C CYS A 481 16.80 -9.26 -8.17
N GLN A 482 15.64 -8.95 -7.62
CA GLN A 482 14.34 -9.25 -8.23
C GLN A 482 13.70 -8.04 -8.91
N TRP A 483 14.27 -6.84 -8.75
CA TRP A 483 13.62 -5.61 -9.20
C TRP A 483 13.37 -5.60 -10.71
N GLY A 484 14.35 -5.97 -11.53
CA GLY A 484 14.17 -6.02 -12.98
C GLY A 484 13.09 -7.02 -13.43
N PHE A 485 12.96 -8.14 -12.72
CA PHE A 485 11.86 -9.09 -12.92
C PHE A 485 10.51 -8.45 -12.62
N MET A 486 10.38 -7.78 -11.47
CA MET A 486 9.16 -7.08 -11.05
C MET A 486 8.81 -5.93 -12.03
N ALA A 487 9.82 -5.14 -12.43
CA ALA A 487 9.64 -4.05 -13.39
C ALA A 487 9.12 -4.57 -14.74
N SER A 488 9.73 -5.62 -15.26
CA SER A 488 9.27 -6.25 -16.51
C SER A 488 7.84 -6.80 -16.37
N MET A 489 7.56 -7.50 -15.24
CA MET A 489 6.23 -8.08 -14.98
C MET A 489 5.15 -7.01 -14.98
N PHE A 490 5.35 -5.91 -14.24
CA PHE A 490 4.34 -4.88 -14.07
C PHE A 490 4.21 -3.95 -15.27
N LEU A 491 5.33 -3.41 -15.76
CA LEU A 491 5.31 -2.40 -16.84
C LEU A 491 4.87 -2.99 -18.18
N LYS A 492 5.14 -4.27 -18.41
CA LYS A 492 4.74 -4.98 -19.63
C LYS A 492 3.43 -5.78 -19.47
N GLY A 493 2.90 -5.90 -18.25
CA GLY A 493 1.71 -6.69 -17.97
C GLY A 493 1.90 -8.18 -18.27
N LEU A 494 2.97 -8.80 -17.74
CA LEU A 494 3.30 -10.20 -18.04
C LEU A 494 2.45 -11.21 -17.26
N VAL A 495 1.64 -10.76 -16.34
CA VAL A 495 0.56 -11.51 -15.69
C VAL A 495 -0.76 -10.96 -16.20
N SER A 496 -1.67 -11.82 -16.58
CA SER A 496 -2.96 -11.44 -17.15
C SER A 496 -3.86 -10.76 -16.12
N GLU A 497 -4.55 -9.70 -16.54
CA GLU A 497 -5.59 -9.05 -15.74
C GLU A 497 -6.80 -9.96 -15.56
N ALA A 498 -7.52 -9.79 -14.47
CA ALA A 498 -8.78 -10.46 -14.20
C ALA A 498 -9.84 -10.03 -15.22
N LYS A 499 -10.61 -11.00 -15.72
CA LYS A 499 -11.70 -10.77 -16.67
C LYS A 499 -13.00 -10.37 -15.98
N HIS A 500 -13.14 -10.78 -14.72
CA HIS A 500 -14.33 -10.57 -13.92
C HIS A 500 -14.03 -9.61 -12.77
N CYS A 501 -15.08 -9.00 -12.23
CA CYS A 501 -14.94 -8.04 -11.15
C CYS A 501 -16.07 -8.14 -10.13
N VAL A 502 -15.72 -8.06 -8.87
CA VAL A 502 -16.64 -7.97 -7.74
C VAL A 502 -16.79 -6.51 -7.32
N ASP A 503 -18.01 -5.98 -7.43
CA ASP A 503 -18.37 -4.66 -6.95
C ASP A 503 -18.84 -4.74 -5.49
N ILE A 504 -18.13 -4.11 -4.56
CA ILE A 504 -18.53 -3.97 -3.15
C ILE A 504 -19.35 -2.70 -3.03
N VAL A 505 -20.64 -2.85 -2.76
CA VAL A 505 -21.63 -1.77 -2.89
C VAL A 505 -21.96 -1.19 -1.53
N TYR A 506 -21.78 0.11 -1.37
CA TYR A 506 -22.11 0.90 -0.19
C TYR A 506 -23.12 1.99 -0.52
N THR A 507 -24.02 2.26 0.42
CA THR A 507 -24.86 3.45 0.39
C THR A 507 -24.34 4.51 1.36
N GLN A 508 -24.83 5.74 1.24
CA GLN A 508 -24.53 6.83 2.18
C GLN A 508 -24.88 6.46 3.63
N ASN A 509 -25.91 5.63 3.83
CA ASN A 509 -26.23 5.16 5.18
C ASN A 509 -25.19 4.15 5.70
N ASP A 510 -24.70 3.28 4.82
CA ASP A 510 -23.67 2.30 5.21
C ASP A 510 -22.39 2.99 5.66
N LEU A 511 -21.97 4.05 4.96
CA LEU A 511 -20.78 4.82 5.30
C LEU A 511 -20.81 5.46 6.70
N LYS A 512 -22.01 5.76 7.20
CA LYS A 512 -22.20 6.37 8.53
C LYS A 512 -22.35 5.34 9.64
N THR A 513 -22.75 4.11 9.31
CA THR A 513 -23.18 3.13 10.29
C THR A 513 -22.33 1.87 10.35
N LEU A 514 -21.55 1.61 9.31
CA LEU A 514 -20.61 0.50 9.32
C LEU A 514 -19.36 0.85 10.12
N PRO A 515 -18.82 -0.11 10.84
CA PRO A 515 -17.51 0.06 11.45
C PRO A 515 -16.44 0.12 10.36
N GLU A 516 -15.34 0.65 10.75
CA GLU A 516 -14.24 1.06 9.91
C GLU A 516 -13.64 -0.06 9.05
N PHE A 517 -13.26 -1.15 9.66
CA PHE A 517 -12.65 -2.29 8.96
C PHE A 517 -13.63 -3.44 8.78
N HIS A 518 -14.53 -3.31 7.84
CA HIS A 518 -15.49 -4.36 7.51
C HIS A 518 -15.15 -5.09 6.19
N ALA A 519 -13.98 -4.85 5.66
CA ALA A 519 -13.54 -5.45 4.40
C ALA A 519 -13.25 -6.95 4.48
N MET A 520 -13.32 -7.55 5.66
CA MET A 520 -12.90 -8.92 5.94
C MET A 520 -13.48 -9.99 5.02
N PRO A 521 -14.79 -10.04 4.78
CA PRO A 521 -15.33 -11.05 3.88
C PRO A 521 -14.88 -10.88 2.44
N THR A 522 -14.45 -9.67 2.08
CA THR A 522 -14.01 -9.33 0.73
C THR A 522 -12.53 -9.59 0.49
N MET A 523 -11.74 -9.87 1.52
CA MET A 523 -10.30 -10.13 1.43
C MET A 523 -9.93 -11.29 0.49
N PHE A 524 -10.85 -12.20 0.27
CA PHE A 524 -10.71 -13.34 -0.62
C PHE A 524 -10.65 -12.91 -2.10
N PHE A 525 -11.47 -11.96 -2.51
CA PHE A 525 -11.67 -11.65 -3.92
C PHE A 525 -10.41 -11.15 -4.66
N PRO A 526 -9.60 -10.23 -4.11
CA PRO A 526 -8.42 -9.72 -4.83
C PRO A 526 -7.36 -10.77 -5.17
N TYR A 527 -7.42 -11.94 -4.50
CA TYR A 527 -6.55 -13.09 -4.78
C TYR A 527 -7.05 -13.96 -5.93
N ILE A 528 -8.32 -13.81 -6.29
CA ILE A 528 -8.98 -14.65 -7.30
C ILE A 528 -9.31 -13.84 -8.54
N THR A 529 -9.91 -12.66 -8.37
CA THR A 529 -10.47 -11.84 -9.45
C THR A 529 -10.40 -10.35 -9.10
N GLY A 530 -10.84 -9.46 -9.98
CA GLY A 530 -10.90 -8.02 -9.70
C GLY A 530 -11.92 -7.67 -8.60
N MET A 531 -11.59 -6.65 -7.80
CA MET A 531 -12.50 -6.11 -6.78
C MET A 531 -12.42 -4.60 -6.74
N ARG A 532 -13.56 -3.92 -6.53
CA ARG A 532 -13.62 -2.46 -6.41
C ARG A 532 -14.84 -2.01 -5.60
N ASN A 533 -14.75 -0.85 -4.98
CA ASN A 533 -15.84 -0.24 -4.23
C ASN A 533 -16.75 0.58 -5.15
N VAL A 534 -18.04 0.55 -4.84
CA VAL A 534 -19.09 1.32 -5.52
C VAL A 534 -19.91 2.05 -4.46
N PHE A 535 -20.05 3.36 -4.61
CA PHE A 535 -20.80 4.19 -3.67
C PHE A 535 -22.08 4.69 -4.33
N LEU A 536 -23.22 4.49 -3.65
CA LEU A 536 -24.56 4.87 -4.11
C LEU A 536 -25.20 5.85 -3.14
N ASP A 537 -26.09 6.68 -3.66
CA ASP A 537 -26.98 7.45 -2.81
C ASP A 537 -28.03 6.55 -2.17
N SER A 538 -28.59 7.01 -1.04
CA SER A 538 -29.58 6.23 -0.30
C SER A 538 -30.83 5.99 -1.13
N GLY A 539 -31.17 4.72 -1.33
CA GLY A 539 -32.33 4.31 -2.10
C GLY A 539 -32.07 4.07 -3.59
N ASP A 540 -30.86 4.34 -4.07
CA ASP A 540 -30.50 4.05 -5.47
C ASP A 540 -30.44 2.55 -5.73
N THR A 541 -30.69 2.18 -6.97
CA THR A 541 -30.48 0.84 -7.48
C THR A 541 -29.09 0.75 -8.09
N TYR A 542 -28.36 -0.31 -7.76
CA TYR A 542 -27.06 -0.59 -8.35
C TYR A 542 -27.18 -0.75 -9.87
N GLN A 543 -26.40 0.04 -10.60
CA GLN A 543 -26.34 0.06 -12.07
C GLN A 543 -24.92 -0.34 -12.54
N GLY A 544 -24.23 -1.15 -11.77
CA GLY A 544 -22.86 -1.56 -12.07
C GLY A 544 -22.78 -2.66 -13.12
N ASN A 545 -21.57 -2.88 -13.58
CA ASN A 545 -21.22 -3.96 -14.53
C ASN A 545 -20.27 -5.00 -13.88
N GLY A 546 -20.22 -5.07 -12.56
CA GLY A 546 -19.54 -6.16 -11.86
C GLY A 546 -20.28 -7.49 -12.07
N ASP A 547 -19.54 -8.57 -12.21
CA ASP A 547 -20.12 -9.90 -12.34
C ASP A 547 -20.82 -10.32 -11.05
N ILE A 548 -20.32 -9.85 -9.92
CA ILE A 548 -20.92 -10.03 -8.60
C ILE A 548 -21.04 -8.68 -7.92
N ALA A 549 -22.19 -8.39 -7.35
CA ALA A 549 -22.38 -7.25 -6.46
C ALA A 549 -22.55 -7.72 -5.02
N VAL A 550 -21.70 -7.27 -4.13
CA VAL A 550 -21.74 -7.57 -2.70
C VAL A 550 -22.33 -6.38 -1.95
N ASN A 551 -23.45 -6.60 -1.26
CA ASN A 551 -24.01 -5.58 -0.39
C ASN A 551 -23.22 -5.51 0.92
N ALA A 552 -22.41 -4.48 1.09
CA ALA A 552 -21.61 -4.26 2.29
C ALA A 552 -22.43 -3.81 3.51
N GLY A 553 -23.60 -3.26 3.28
CA GLY A 553 -24.42 -2.53 4.26
C GLY A 553 -25.69 -3.22 4.72
N PHE A 554 -25.73 -4.51 4.89
CA PHE A 554 -26.85 -5.18 5.54
C PHE A 554 -28.25 -4.87 5.02
N LEU A 555 -28.51 -5.00 3.75
CA LEU A 555 -29.86 -5.01 3.20
C LEU A 555 -30.69 -3.70 3.33
N ASN A 556 -30.20 -2.70 4.05
CA ASN A 556 -30.93 -1.42 4.21
C ASN A 556 -30.61 -0.39 3.14
N GLY A 557 -29.68 -0.68 2.25
CA GLY A 557 -29.11 0.32 1.39
C GLY A 557 -29.31 0.03 -0.08
N ALA A 558 -28.36 -0.69 -0.66
CA ALA A 558 -28.33 -0.89 -2.10
C ALA A 558 -29.39 -1.89 -2.57
N ARG A 559 -30.07 -1.54 -3.64
CA ARG A 559 -30.89 -2.48 -4.38
C ARG A 559 -30.02 -3.15 -5.43
N LEU A 560 -29.77 -4.44 -5.24
CA LEU A 560 -28.91 -5.22 -6.14
C LEU A 560 -29.70 -5.99 -7.21
N SER A 561 -30.96 -5.68 -7.42
CA SER A 561 -31.83 -6.38 -8.38
C SER A 561 -31.32 -6.37 -9.83
N GLU A 562 -30.53 -5.37 -10.19
CA GLU A 562 -29.91 -5.23 -11.51
C GLU A 562 -28.52 -5.91 -11.61
N ALA A 563 -28.01 -6.46 -10.52
CA ALA A 563 -26.76 -7.20 -10.53
C ALA A 563 -26.92 -8.56 -11.20
N LYS A 564 -25.92 -9.00 -11.94
CA LYS A 564 -25.89 -10.35 -12.54
C LYS A 564 -25.96 -11.42 -11.44
N HIS A 565 -25.15 -11.26 -10.41
CA HIS A 565 -25.18 -12.09 -9.20
C HIS A 565 -25.07 -11.18 -7.98
N SER A 566 -25.77 -11.54 -6.90
CA SER A 566 -25.86 -10.73 -5.69
C SER A 566 -25.42 -11.52 -4.45
N VAL A 567 -24.69 -10.86 -3.57
CA VAL A 567 -24.28 -11.38 -2.27
C VAL A 567 -24.73 -10.42 -1.18
N TYR A 568 -25.41 -10.94 -0.18
CA TYR A 568 -25.82 -10.20 1.01
C TYR A 568 -25.24 -10.87 2.24
N TYR A 569 -24.70 -10.12 3.16
CA TYR A 569 -24.23 -10.67 4.41
C TYR A 569 -24.56 -9.79 5.61
N ALA A 570 -24.71 -10.44 6.75
CA ALA A 570 -24.90 -9.81 8.04
C ALA A 570 -23.77 -10.18 8.99
N TRP A 571 -23.38 -9.24 9.84
CA TRP A 571 -22.44 -9.45 10.92
C TRP A 571 -23.17 -9.52 12.25
N SER A 572 -23.05 -10.61 12.99
CA SER A 572 -23.60 -10.70 14.34
C SER A 572 -22.74 -10.06 15.39
N LYS A 573 -21.43 -10.08 15.19
CA LYS A 573 -20.44 -9.48 16.07
C LYS A 573 -19.33 -8.86 15.23
N TYR A 574 -19.02 -7.64 15.55
CA TYR A 574 -17.82 -6.99 15.04
C TYR A 574 -16.76 -7.04 16.13
N ARG A 575 -15.79 -7.91 15.99
CA ARG A 575 -14.93 -8.28 17.12
C ARG A 575 -13.79 -7.33 17.40
N ASP A 576 -13.21 -6.74 16.40
CA ASP A 576 -11.85 -6.23 16.55
C ASP A 576 -11.74 -4.71 16.59
N ILE A 577 -12.73 -4.02 16.06
CA ILE A 577 -12.72 -2.55 16.10
C ILE A 577 -14.01 -2.02 16.74
N GLY A 578 -14.95 -2.86 16.99
CA GLY A 578 -16.26 -2.46 17.40
C GLY A 578 -16.83 -3.28 18.53
N ARG A 579 -16.14 -3.44 19.65
CA ARG A 579 -16.83 -3.75 20.89
C ARG A 579 -18.05 -2.84 21.14
N ARG A 580 -18.06 -1.64 20.54
CA ARG A 580 -19.16 -0.67 20.52
C ARG A 580 -20.42 -1.18 19.85
N TYR A 581 -20.29 -2.18 19.00
CA TYR A 581 -21.37 -2.70 18.18
C TYR A 581 -21.60 -4.17 18.46
N GLU A 582 -21.71 -4.55 19.72
CA GLU A 582 -22.60 -5.67 20.07
C GLU A 582 -24.02 -5.19 19.77
N ASP A 583 -24.40 -5.35 18.54
CA ASP A 583 -25.36 -4.47 17.93
C ASP A 583 -26.74 -5.09 17.90
N LYS A 584 -27.57 -4.69 18.83
CA LYS A 584 -29.01 -4.85 18.66
C LYS A 584 -29.48 -4.36 17.30
N ASN A 585 -28.91 -3.27 16.79
CA ASN A 585 -29.24 -2.71 15.47
C ASN A 585 -28.75 -3.57 14.31
N ARG A 586 -27.71 -4.37 14.48
CA ARG A 586 -27.25 -5.31 13.44
C ARG A 586 -28.11 -6.54 13.40
N LEU A 587 -28.45 -7.07 14.56
CA LEU A 587 -29.40 -8.18 14.66
C LEU A 587 -30.77 -7.76 14.12
N GLU A 588 -31.22 -6.54 14.40
CA GLU A 588 -32.44 -5.96 13.83
C GLU A 588 -32.33 -5.73 12.33
N ARG A 589 -31.18 -5.27 11.82
CA ARG A 589 -30.97 -5.10 10.38
C ARG A 589 -30.89 -6.44 9.66
N ALA A 590 -30.17 -7.39 10.24
CA ALA A 590 -30.15 -8.76 9.73
C ALA A 590 -31.56 -9.38 9.73
N ALA A 591 -32.30 -9.21 10.84
CA ALA A 591 -33.69 -9.69 10.94
C ALA A 591 -34.62 -8.97 9.96
N LYS A 592 -34.47 -7.66 9.73
CA LYS A 592 -35.19 -6.92 8.68
C LYS A 592 -34.82 -7.39 7.29
N GLY A 593 -33.54 -7.73 7.09
CA GLY A 593 -33.06 -8.27 5.83
C GLY A 593 -33.67 -9.65 5.54
N THR A 594 -33.64 -10.54 6.51
CA THR A 594 -34.31 -11.85 6.40
C THR A 594 -35.80 -11.69 6.15
N LYS A 595 -36.47 -10.72 6.82
CA LYS A 595 -37.87 -10.41 6.54
C LYS A 595 -38.10 -9.80 5.15
N LEU A 596 -37.18 -9.03 4.63
CA LEU A 596 -37.26 -8.51 3.26
C LEU A 596 -37.14 -9.64 2.22
N ILE A 597 -36.32 -10.64 2.50
CA ILE A 597 -36.19 -11.84 1.69
C ILE A 597 -37.50 -12.66 1.77
N GLU A 598 -38.04 -12.88 2.96
CA GLU A 598 -39.32 -13.56 3.19
C GLU A 598 -40.52 -12.80 2.59
N GLN A 599 -40.44 -11.47 2.46
CA GLN A 599 -41.45 -10.61 1.84
C GLN A 599 -41.37 -10.54 0.31
N GLY A 600 -40.47 -11.31 -0.30
CA GLY A 600 -40.35 -11.40 -1.76
C GLY A 600 -39.68 -10.17 -2.40
N VAL A 601 -38.79 -9.52 -1.70
CA VAL A 601 -37.81 -8.61 -2.36
C VAL A 601 -37.09 -9.47 -3.39
N HIS A 602 -37.19 -9.14 -4.64
CA HIS A 602 -36.57 -9.86 -5.74
C HIS A 602 -35.05 -9.70 -5.64
N LEU A 603 -34.40 -10.71 -5.13
CA LEU A 603 -32.94 -10.74 -4.94
C LEU A 603 -32.18 -11.14 -6.22
N GLY A 604 -32.85 -11.22 -7.36
CA GLY A 604 -32.33 -11.83 -8.57
C GLY A 604 -32.36 -13.38 -8.54
N GLU A 605 -32.26 -13.99 -9.69
CA GLU A 605 -32.34 -15.47 -9.79
C GLU A 605 -31.16 -16.18 -9.15
N GLN A 606 -30.04 -15.45 -8.88
CA GLN A 606 -28.79 -16.00 -8.34
C GLN A 606 -28.28 -15.13 -7.19
N ALA A 607 -28.90 -15.19 -6.04
CA ALA A 607 -28.52 -14.48 -4.84
C ALA A 607 -28.01 -15.41 -3.74
N LEU A 608 -26.92 -15.05 -3.09
CA LEU A 608 -26.45 -15.67 -1.86
C LEU A 608 -26.73 -14.78 -0.68
N VAL A 609 -27.17 -15.36 0.41
CA VAL A 609 -27.41 -14.66 1.66
C VAL A 609 -26.68 -15.34 2.80
N PHE A 610 -25.85 -14.56 3.48
CA PHE A 610 -25.17 -14.98 4.69
C PHE A 610 -25.84 -14.31 5.89
N ASP A 611 -26.63 -15.06 6.64
CA ASP A 611 -27.37 -14.55 7.81
C ASP A 611 -26.44 -14.05 8.92
N ASP A 612 -25.28 -14.70 9.07
CA ASP A 612 -24.27 -14.36 10.05
C ASP A 612 -22.88 -14.81 9.57
N ILE A 613 -22.12 -13.86 9.04
CA ILE A 613 -20.79 -14.16 8.52
C ILE A 613 -19.84 -14.65 9.62
N ALA A 614 -20.02 -14.21 10.86
CA ALA A 614 -19.17 -14.64 11.96
C ALA A 614 -19.37 -16.13 12.31
N LYS A 615 -20.59 -16.67 12.14
CA LYS A 615 -20.84 -18.09 12.30
C LYS A 615 -20.25 -18.93 11.19
N ILE A 616 -20.26 -18.39 9.96
CA ILE A 616 -19.71 -19.08 8.79
C ILE A 616 -18.19 -19.09 8.84
N ALA A 617 -17.59 -17.95 9.18
CA ALA A 617 -16.14 -17.78 9.24
C ALA A 617 -15.51 -18.39 10.52
N GLY A 618 -16.30 -18.68 11.55
CA GLY A 618 -15.77 -19.04 12.86
C GLY A 618 -15.06 -17.87 13.55
N GLU A 619 -14.16 -18.15 14.49
CA GLU A 619 -13.46 -17.13 15.27
C GLU A 619 -12.34 -16.43 14.48
N GLY A 620 -12.68 -15.81 13.36
CA GLY A 620 -11.74 -15.08 12.51
C GLY A 620 -11.16 -15.92 11.37
N ASP A 621 -11.69 -17.10 11.12
CA ASP A 621 -11.32 -17.95 9.99
C ASP A 621 -12.41 -17.88 8.90
N TYR A 622 -12.06 -17.32 7.74
CA TYR A 622 -12.97 -17.13 6.62
C TYR A 622 -12.91 -18.24 5.57
N ARG A 623 -12.29 -19.39 5.85
CA ARG A 623 -12.19 -20.52 4.91
C ARG A 623 -13.57 -21.03 4.49
N ASN A 624 -14.53 -21.08 5.39
CA ASN A 624 -15.90 -21.50 5.05
C ASN A 624 -16.59 -20.51 4.11
N PHE A 625 -16.40 -19.19 4.35
CA PHE A 625 -16.92 -18.18 3.45
C PHE A 625 -16.28 -18.31 2.06
N ALA A 626 -14.94 -18.41 2.00
CA ALA A 626 -14.21 -18.59 0.76
C ALA A 626 -14.68 -19.84 0.00
N ARG A 627 -14.90 -20.98 0.67
CA ARG A 627 -15.41 -22.21 0.06
C ARG A 627 -16.80 -22.05 -0.52
N ILE A 628 -17.71 -21.38 0.19
CA ILE A 628 -19.08 -21.12 -0.30
C ILE A 628 -19.05 -20.17 -1.49
N MET A 629 -18.27 -19.09 -1.40
CA MET A 629 -18.13 -18.14 -2.51
C MET A 629 -17.48 -18.77 -3.72
N ASP A 630 -16.43 -19.56 -3.52
CA ASP A 630 -15.77 -20.31 -4.59
C ASP A 630 -16.74 -21.21 -5.35
N GLN A 631 -17.54 -21.98 -4.61
CA GLN A 631 -18.55 -22.84 -5.21
C GLN A 631 -19.57 -22.02 -6.02
N ALA A 632 -20.06 -20.93 -5.45
CA ALA A 632 -21.02 -20.06 -6.12
C ALA A 632 -20.43 -19.41 -7.38
N MET A 633 -19.20 -18.90 -7.32
CA MET A 633 -18.54 -18.31 -8.47
C MET A 633 -18.36 -19.30 -9.63
N LYS A 634 -18.08 -20.57 -9.30
CA LYS A 634 -18.01 -21.68 -10.28
C LYS A 634 -19.37 -22.06 -10.86
N GLU A 635 -20.40 -22.11 -10.02
CA GLU A 635 -21.78 -22.39 -10.46
C GLU A 635 -22.36 -21.26 -11.32
N TRP A 636 -21.92 -20.04 -11.08
CA TRP A 636 -22.31 -18.85 -11.85
C TRP A 636 -21.46 -18.61 -13.12
N ASP A 637 -20.52 -19.50 -13.40
CA ASP A 637 -19.56 -19.37 -14.51
C ASP A 637 -18.74 -18.05 -14.45
N VAL A 638 -18.48 -17.52 -13.26
CA VAL A 638 -17.62 -16.34 -13.04
C VAL A 638 -16.16 -16.72 -13.06
N ILE A 639 -15.79 -17.88 -12.54
CA ILE A 639 -14.42 -18.39 -12.56
C ILE A 639 -14.38 -19.83 -13.10
N PRO A 640 -13.27 -20.26 -13.72
CA PRO A 640 -13.05 -21.64 -14.12
C PRO A 640 -13.10 -22.61 -12.91
N LYS A 641 -13.50 -23.85 -13.17
CA LYS A 641 -13.69 -24.87 -12.10
C LYS A 641 -12.39 -25.23 -11.37
N GLU A 642 -11.26 -25.13 -12.06
CA GLU A 642 -9.92 -25.45 -11.59
C GLU A 642 -9.22 -24.28 -10.86
N THR A 643 -9.84 -23.11 -10.79
CA THR A 643 -9.33 -21.90 -10.15
C THR A 643 -10.08 -21.57 -8.87
N GLY A 644 -9.79 -20.44 -8.23
CA GLY A 644 -10.46 -20.03 -7.00
C GLY A 644 -9.82 -20.65 -5.76
N TYR A 645 -10.64 -21.07 -4.79
CA TYR A 645 -10.20 -21.74 -3.57
C TYR A 645 -10.21 -23.26 -3.74
N VAL A 646 -9.06 -23.85 -4.01
CA VAL A 646 -8.89 -25.26 -4.33
C VAL A 646 -7.88 -25.89 -3.36
N ASP A 647 -8.34 -26.86 -2.57
CA ASP A 647 -7.48 -27.62 -1.63
C ASP A 647 -6.59 -26.75 -0.73
N GLY A 648 -7.16 -25.68 -0.17
CA GLY A 648 -6.45 -24.74 0.70
C GLY A 648 -5.63 -23.67 -0.03
N LYS A 649 -5.57 -23.72 -1.36
CA LYS A 649 -4.84 -22.76 -2.20
C LYS A 649 -5.76 -21.74 -2.80
N LEU A 650 -5.23 -20.55 -3.03
CA LEU A 650 -5.86 -19.49 -3.79
C LEU A 650 -5.24 -19.47 -5.19
N ILE A 651 -6.05 -19.73 -6.21
CA ILE A 651 -5.63 -19.75 -7.61
C ILE A 651 -6.40 -18.64 -8.33
N SER A 652 -5.67 -17.69 -8.95
CA SER A 652 -6.30 -16.63 -9.72
C SER A 652 -7.21 -17.20 -10.81
N GLU A 653 -8.25 -16.49 -11.19
CA GLU A 653 -9.15 -16.94 -12.28
C GLU A 653 -8.42 -17.18 -13.61
N THR A 654 -7.28 -16.53 -13.81
CA THR A 654 -6.40 -16.73 -14.96
C THR A 654 -5.61 -18.04 -14.88
N GLY A 655 -5.54 -18.68 -13.72
CA GLY A 655 -4.73 -19.86 -13.45
C GLY A 655 -3.23 -19.57 -13.33
N GLU A 656 -2.80 -18.32 -13.49
CA GLU A 656 -1.40 -17.93 -13.57
C GLU A 656 -0.74 -17.74 -12.20
N ILE A 657 -1.53 -17.41 -11.16
CA ILE A 657 -1.05 -17.20 -9.80
C ILE A 657 -1.57 -18.31 -8.90
N ILE A 658 -0.67 -18.94 -8.17
CA ILE A 658 -0.99 -19.98 -7.17
C ILE A 658 -0.39 -19.56 -5.84
N PHE A 659 -1.23 -19.35 -4.85
CA PHE A 659 -0.84 -19.03 -3.49
C PHE A 659 -1.32 -20.13 -2.53
N ASP A 660 -0.37 -20.79 -1.89
CA ASP A 660 -0.58 -21.81 -0.87
C ASP A 660 -0.14 -21.26 0.50
N PRO A 661 -1.03 -20.56 1.22
CA PRO A 661 -0.65 -19.89 2.46
C PRO A 661 -0.31 -20.88 3.58
N GLU A 662 -0.85 -22.09 3.58
CA GLU A 662 -0.59 -23.08 4.63
C GLU A 662 0.81 -23.69 4.50
N ASN A 663 1.29 -23.87 3.26
CA ASN A 663 2.64 -24.37 3.00
C ASN A 663 3.64 -23.23 2.71
N ALA A 664 3.22 -21.97 2.87
CA ALA A 664 4.05 -20.80 2.59
C ALA A 664 4.72 -20.88 1.21
N CYS A 665 3.93 -21.26 0.21
CA CYS A 665 4.38 -21.42 -1.18
C CYS A 665 3.62 -20.48 -2.10
N TYR A 666 4.35 -19.84 -3.00
CA TYR A 666 3.81 -18.92 -3.98
C TYR A 666 4.41 -19.19 -5.35
N ALA A 667 3.60 -19.20 -6.37
CA ALA A 667 4.05 -19.40 -7.75
C ALA A 667 3.31 -18.49 -8.72
N VAL A 668 4.03 -18.02 -9.73
CA VAL A 668 3.47 -17.37 -10.91
C VAL A 668 3.98 -18.10 -12.14
N GLN A 669 3.07 -18.46 -13.03
CA GLN A 669 3.42 -19.16 -14.26
C GLN A 669 2.62 -18.61 -15.43
N THR A 670 3.31 -17.92 -16.32
CA THR A 670 2.74 -17.32 -17.53
C THR A 670 3.59 -17.73 -18.74
N PRO A 671 3.13 -17.49 -19.96
CA PRO A 671 3.98 -17.69 -21.14
C PRO A 671 5.24 -16.82 -21.16
N TYR A 672 5.33 -15.78 -20.33
CA TYR A 672 6.38 -14.76 -20.36
C TYR A 672 7.32 -14.80 -19.16
N CYS A 673 6.88 -15.34 -18.03
CA CYS A 673 7.69 -15.43 -16.83
C CYS A 673 7.29 -16.60 -15.94
N GLY A 674 8.25 -17.12 -15.18
CA GLY A 674 8.07 -18.15 -14.17
C GLY A 674 8.60 -17.67 -12.82
N TYR A 675 7.85 -17.90 -11.76
CA TYR A 675 8.25 -17.58 -10.39
C TYR A 675 7.84 -18.68 -9.42
N TYR A 676 8.71 -18.98 -8.48
CA TYR A 676 8.43 -19.87 -7.36
C TYR A 676 9.10 -19.37 -6.10
N SER A 677 8.40 -19.37 -4.99
CA SER A 677 9.00 -19.17 -3.66
C SER A 677 8.33 -20.10 -2.66
N GLY A 678 9.15 -20.86 -1.92
CA GLY A 678 8.66 -21.83 -0.94
C GLY A 678 9.68 -22.87 -0.56
N ALA A 679 9.26 -23.88 0.22
CA ALA A 679 10.06 -25.07 0.42
C ALA A 679 10.31 -25.77 -0.94
N PRO A 680 11.50 -26.32 -1.18
CA PRO A 680 11.82 -26.95 -2.46
C PRO A 680 10.93 -28.18 -2.67
N LYS A 681 10.46 -28.34 -3.89
CA LYS A 681 9.80 -29.56 -4.40
C LYS A 681 10.85 -30.47 -5.02
N GLU A 682 10.50 -31.69 -5.30
CA GLU A 682 11.39 -32.64 -6.00
C GLU A 682 11.94 -32.03 -7.30
N LEU A 683 11.09 -31.33 -8.06
CA LEU A 683 11.46 -30.56 -9.22
C LEU A 683 10.51 -29.35 -9.37
N ILE A 684 11.07 -28.15 -9.53
CA ILE A 684 10.31 -26.91 -9.70
C ILE A 684 10.39 -26.53 -11.19
N SER A 685 9.24 -26.50 -11.87
CA SER A 685 9.15 -26.02 -13.25
C SER A 685 8.96 -24.51 -13.26
N LEU A 686 9.83 -23.79 -13.98
CA LEU A 686 9.70 -22.36 -14.24
C LEU A 686 9.15 -22.08 -15.66
N SER A 687 9.32 -23.05 -16.55
CA SER A 687 8.75 -23.12 -17.89
C SER A 687 8.84 -24.57 -18.37
N ASP A 688 8.34 -24.87 -19.56
CA ASP A 688 8.53 -26.19 -20.19
C ASP A 688 10.01 -26.49 -20.41
N MET A 689 10.82 -25.44 -20.61
CA MET A 689 12.24 -25.57 -20.91
C MET A 689 13.13 -25.61 -19.67
N VAL A 690 12.78 -24.87 -18.60
CA VAL A 690 13.67 -24.71 -17.42
C VAL A 690 13.03 -25.25 -16.18
N LYS A 691 13.74 -26.17 -15.53
CA LYS A 691 13.36 -26.75 -14.24
C LYS A 691 14.52 -26.63 -13.25
N VAL A 692 14.23 -26.56 -11.98
CA VAL A 692 15.23 -26.44 -10.91
C VAL A 692 14.95 -27.47 -9.82
N LYS A 693 16.00 -28.19 -9.42
CA LYS A 693 16.04 -28.98 -8.19
C LYS A 693 16.89 -28.24 -7.17
N ALA A 694 16.28 -27.82 -6.07
CA ALA A 694 16.98 -27.10 -5.00
C ALA A 694 17.12 -27.97 -3.76
N GLU A 695 18.26 -27.88 -3.09
CA GLU A 695 18.56 -28.53 -1.81
C GLU A 695 18.51 -27.53 -0.64
N ASN A 696 18.32 -26.24 -0.93
CA ASN A 696 18.10 -25.19 0.08
C ASN A 696 16.85 -25.50 0.94
N LYS A 697 16.84 -25.08 2.19
CA LYS A 697 15.67 -25.19 3.05
C LYS A 697 14.45 -24.47 2.49
N ARG A 698 14.70 -23.37 1.84
CA ARG A 698 13.75 -22.52 1.13
C ARG A 698 14.40 -21.96 -0.12
N ILE A 699 13.64 -21.76 -1.19
CA ILE A 699 14.18 -21.23 -2.44
C ILE A 699 13.20 -20.23 -3.06
N THR A 700 13.73 -19.15 -3.58
CA THR A 700 13.03 -18.18 -4.43
C THR A 700 13.67 -18.18 -5.81
N LEU A 701 12.86 -18.40 -6.83
CA LEU A 701 13.24 -18.48 -8.23
C LEU A 701 12.41 -17.49 -9.03
N ALA A 702 13.07 -16.65 -9.83
CA ALA A 702 12.43 -15.75 -10.78
C ALA A 702 13.08 -15.92 -12.16
N PHE A 703 12.29 -16.25 -13.18
CA PHE A 703 12.76 -16.57 -14.53
C PHE A 703 12.01 -15.75 -15.57
N ILE A 704 12.75 -15.06 -16.42
CA ILE A 704 12.20 -14.18 -17.43
C ILE A 704 13.08 -14.16 -18.69
N ALA A 705 12.45 -13.99 -19.86
CA ALA A 705 13.17 -13.72 -21.11
C ALA A 705 13.72 -12.29 -21.15
N LYS A 706 14.90 -12.09 -21.69
CA LYS A 706 15.51 -10.77 -21.92
C LYS A 706 14.69 -9.92 -22.89
N GLU A 707 14.28 -10.52 -24.00
CA GLU A 707 13.50 -9.88 -25.03
C GLU A 707 11.99 -9.99 -24.77
N GLU A 708 11.17 -9.25 -25.51
CA GLU A 708 9.69 -9.26 -25.35
C GLU A 708 9.01 -10.55 -25.84
N ASN A 709 9.77 -11.57 -26.09
CA ASN A 709 9.28 -12.86 -26.53
C ASN A 709 8.80 -13.71 -25.35
N ASN A 710 7.85 -14.61 -25.62
CA ASN A 710 7.49 -15.62 -24.63
C ASN A 710 8.69 -16.55 -24.34
N LEU A 711 8.62 -17.24 -23.20
CA LEU A 711 9.70 -18.12 -22.74
C LEU A 711 10.08 -19.19 -23.75
N ASP A 712 9.14 -19.59 -24.63
CA ASP A 712 9.38 -20.61 -25.64
C ASP A 712 10.07 -20.09 -26.91
N GLN A 713 10.16 -18.78 -27.08
CA GLN A 713 10.72 -18.15 -28.32
C GLN A 713 12.04 -17.44 -28.05
N ALA A 714 12.30 -17.01 -26.86
CA ALA A 714 13.51 -16.28 -26.49
C ALA A 714 14.76 -17.19 -26.56
N GLN A 715 15.92 -16.56 -26.65
CA GLN A 715 17.23 -17.23 -26.61
C GLN A 715 18.06 -16.83 -25.40
N GLU A 716 17.75 -15.71 -24.78
CA GLU A 716 18.44 -15.19 -23.61
C GLU A 716 17.47 -14.99 -22.44
N TYR A 717 17.86 -15.45 -21.27
CA TYR A 717 17.05 -15.44 -20.07
C TYR A 717 17.85 -15.00 -18.85
N ILE A 718 17.13 -14.43 -17.91
CA ILE A 718 17.63 -14.13 -16.57
C ILE A 718 16.92 -15.07 -15.60
N LEU A 719 17.71 -15.80 -14.81
CA LEU A 719 17.23 -16.57 -13.69
C LEU A 719 17.82 -15.96 -12.40
N THR A 720 16.95 -15.53 -11.47
CA THR A 720 17.34 -15.23 -10.10
C THR A 720 17.01 -16.43 -9.25
N ALA A 721 17.98 -16.92 -8.46
CA ALA A 721 17.82 -18.06 -7.56
C ALA A 721 18.49 -17.79 -6.25
N MET A 722 17.72 -17.66 -5.16
CA MET A 722 18.23 -17.36 -3.83
C MET A 722 17.46 -18.14 -2.76
N GLY A 723 18.18 -18.56 -1.72
CA GLY A 723 17.61 -19.07 -0.49
C GLY A 723 17.24 -17.94 0.49
N GLU A 724 17.63 -18.09 1.74
CA GLU A 724 17.46 -17.05 2.76
C GLU A 724 18.34 -15.83 2.47
N THR A 725 17.83 -14.65 2.80
CA THR A 725 18.54 -13.36 2.74
C THR A 725 18.40 -12.65 4.08
N GLY A 726 19.31 -11.75 4.41
CA GLY A 726 19.25 -10.97 5.64
C GLY A 726 20.63 -10.50 6.12
N MET A 727 20.72 -10.19 7.41
CA MET A 727 21.98 -9.85 8.08
C MET A 727 22.38 -10.96 9.07
N ASP A 728 23.63 -11.41 9.02
CA ASP A 728 24.10 -12.67 9.59
C ASP A 728 24.18 -12.72 11.14
N GLU A 729 24.13 -11.56 11.80
CA GLU A 729 24.13 -11.44 13.25
C GLU A 729 22.82 -10.89 13.82
N THR A 730 21.74 -10.87 13.03
CA THR A 730 20.42 -10.37 13.48
C THR A 730 19.93 -11.13 14.70
N GLY A 731 19.57 -10.39 15.75
CA GLY A 731 19.04 -10.94 16.99
C GLY A 731 17.50 -10.86 17.04
N TYR A 732 16.88 -11.93 17.52
CA TYR A 732 15.43 -12.02 17.70
C TYR A 732 15.10 -12.27 19.16
N TYR A 733 14.27 -11.42 19.76
CA TYR A 733 13.95 -11.45 21.20
C TYR A 733 12.42 -11.47 21.37
N PRO A 734 11.77 -12.66 21.35
CA PRO A 734 10.32 -12.77 21.50
C PRO A 734 9.85 -12.45 22.92
N GLY A 735 8.53 -12.24 23.07
CA GLY A 735 7.89 -12.04 24.37
C GLY A 735 8.05 -10.62 24.94
N GLN A 736 8.37 -9.64 24.11
CA GLN A 736 8.47 -8.24 24.55
C GLN A 736 7.08 -7.65 24.79
N LYS A 737 6.93 -6.87 25.85
CA LYS A 737 5.67 -6.21 26.21
C LYS A 737 5.83 -4.70 26.18
N ILE A 738 4.87 -4.04 25.54
CA ILE A 738 4.77 -2.58 25.53
C ILE A 738 3.62 -2.19 26.47
N PRO A 739 3.84 -1.27 27.41
CA PRO A 739 2.78 -0.80 28.29
C PRO A 739 1.55 -0.32 27.51
N GLY A 740 0.37 -0.80 27.91
CA GLY A 740 -0.89 -0.46 27.26
C GLY A 740 -1.25 -1.32 26.04
N ILE A 741 -0.38 -2.24 25.60
CA ILE A 741 -0.65 -3.14 24.49
C ILE A 741 -0.84 -4.57 25.01
N PRO A 742 -1.96 -5.25 24.71
CA PRO A 742 -2.34 -6.51 25.35
C PRO A 742 -1.69 -7.77 24.76
N TYR A 743 -0.78 -7.64 23.79
CA TYR A 743 -0.10 -8.75 23.13
C TYR A 743 1.43 -8.57 23.17
N GLU A 744 2.13 -9.66 22.85
CA GLU A 744 3.58 -9.69 22.87
C GLU A 744 4.15 -9.43 21.47
N PHE A 745 5.34 -8.83 21.45
CA PHE A 745 6.13 -8.53 20.25
C PHE A 745 7.39 -9.36 20.24
N THR A 746 8.02 -9.45 19.09
CA THR A 746 9.42 -9.85 18.94
C THR A 746 10.24 -8.60 18.65
N ALA A 747 11.21 -8.30 19.52
CA ALA A 747 12.22 -7.30 19.19
C ALA A 747 13.24 -7.89 18.21
N VAL A 748 13.58 -7.14 17.18
CA VAL A 748 14.54 -7.53 16.15
C VAL A 748 15.67 -6.52 16.16
N GLU A 749 16.87 -6.99 16.43
CA GLU A 749 18.11 -6.20 16.43
C GLU A 749 18.85 -6.43 15.12
N PHE A 750 18.86 -5.44 14.24
CA PHE A 750 19.50 -5.48 12.94
C PHE A 750 21.01 -5.30 13.07
N LYS A 751 21.79 -6.31 12.77
CA LYS A 751 23.25 -6.21 12.78
C LYS A 751 23.93 -7.31 11.97
N GLY A 752 25.24 -7.10 11.75
CA GLY A 752 26.08 -8.03 11.00
C GLY A 752 26.27 -7.61 9.56
N LYS A 753 26.56 -8.56 8.70
CA LYS A 753 26.79 -8.35 7.28
C LYS A 753 25.70 -8.96 6.44
N LEU A 754 25.36 -8.26 5.38
CA LEU A 754 24.38 -8.69 4.41
C LEU A 754 24.79 -10.01 3.74
N PHE A 755 23.87 -10.97 3.71
CA PHE A 755 24.06 -12.23 3.03
C PHE A 755 22.87 -12.60 2.15
N ALA A 756 23.13 -13.46 1.16
CA ALA A 756 22.13 -14.27 0.50
C ALA A 756 22.63 -15.72 0.38
N GLU A 757 21.72 -16.66 0.54
CA GLU A 757 22.01 -18.05 0.22
C GLU A 757 21.93 -18.26 -1.28
N THR A 758 23.00 -18.80 -1.86
CA THR A 758 23.02 -19.21 -3.26
C THR A 758 22.25 -20.52 -3.45
N LEU A 759 21.82 -20.80 -4.66
CA LEU A 759 21.23 -22.08 -5.03
C LEU A 759 22.24 -23.22 -4.74
N GLU A 760 21.77 -24.25 -4.06
CA GLU A 760 22.42 -25.56 -3.99
C GLU A 760 21.49 -26.55 -4.69
N GLY A 761 21.99 -27.21 -5.76
CA GLY A 761 21.16 -28.12 -6.55
C GLY A 761 21.55 -28.19 -8.03
N CYS A 762 20.51 -28.27 -8.88
CA CYS A 762 20.72 -28.42 -10.30
C CYS A 762 19.68 -27.64 -11.12
N ILE A 763 20.14 -27.00 -12.19
CA ILE A 763 19.28 -26.34 -13.17
C ILE A 763 19.26 -27.24 -14.41
N TYR A 764 18.07 -27.63 -14.86
CA TYR A 764 17.81 -28.46 -16.02
C TYR A 764 17.28 -27.61 -17.16
N VAL A 765 17.89 -27.73 -18.33
CA VAL A 765 17.54 -26.93 -19.51
C VAL A 765 17.29 -27.84 -20.69
N GLN A 766 16.10 -27.82 -21.24
CA GLN A 766 15.75 -28.56 -22.47
C GLN A 766 16.12 -27.73 -23.70
N ALA A 767 17.33 -27.93 -24.23
CA ALA A 767 17.85 -27.23 -25.39
C ALA A 767 18.96 -28.08 -26.09
N LYS A 768 19.28 -27.80 -27.37
CA LYS A 768 20.40 -28.45 -28.05
C LYS A 768 21.74 -27.96 -27.51
N GLU A 769 21.85 -26.69 -27.23
CA GLU A 769 23.01 -26.10 -26.61
C GLU A 769 22.52 -25.07 -25.56
N ALA A 770 23.16 -25.04 -24.42
CA ALA A 770 22.93 -24.04 -23.40
C ALA A 770 24.24 -23.57 -22.77
N LYS A 771 24.28 -22.28 -22.44
CA LYS A 771 25.37 -21.65 -21.69
C LYS A 771 24.76 -20.98 -20.47
N LEU A 772 25.33 -21.21 -19.28
CA LEU A 772 24.89 -20.62 -18.04
C LEU A 772 26.04 -19.86 -17.38
N GLU A 773 25.88 -18.53 -17.31
CA GLU A 773 26.83 -17.61 -16.68
C GLU A 773 26.28 -17.15 -15.32
N VAL A 774 27.14 -17.11 -14.32
CA VAL A 774 26.83 -16.56 -12.98
C VAL A 774 27.18 -15.08 -12.99
N LEU A 775 26.26 -14.24 -12.52
CA LEU A 775 26.38 -12.79 -12.53
C LEU A 775 26.62 -12.21 -11.13
N SER A 776 27.36 -11.11 -11.07
CA SER A 776 27.39 -10.23 -9.92
C SER A 776 26.01 -9.52 -9.76
N PRO A 777 25.71 -8.92 -8.59
CA PRO A 777 24.46 -8.20 -8.38
C PRO A 777 24.17 -7.06 -9.37
N VAL A 778 25.19 -6.59 -10.10
CA VAL A 778 25.06 -5.53 -11.11
C VAL A 778 25.22 -6.04 -12.55
N GLY A 779 25.34 -7.36 -12.78
CA GLY A 779 25.32 -7.99 -14.11
C GLY A 779 26.68 -8.28 -14.72
N GLU A 780 27.78 -8.19 -13.99
CA GLU A 780 29.10 -8.62 -14.48
C GLU A 780 29.21 -10.15 -14.41
N VAL A 781 29.70 -10.78 -15.46
CA VAL A 781 29.93 -12.23 -15.47
C VAL A 781 31.09 -12.57 -14.54
N ILE A 782 30.79 -13.33 -13.47
CA ILE A 782 31.80 -13.76 -12.47
C ILE A 782 32.26 -15.21 -12.68
N ALA A 783 31.43 -16.03 -13.30
CA ALA A 783 31.78 -17.41 -13.65
C ALA A 783 30.89 -17.95 -14.78
N GLN A 784 31.32 -19.06 -15.38
CA GLN A 784 30.51 -19.86 -16.28
C GLN A 784 30.42 -21.27 -15.73
N LEU A 785 29.20 -21.84 -15.70
CA LEU A 785 29.00 -23.24 -15.29
C LEU A 785 29.10 -24.16 -16.50
N GLU A 786 29.67 -25.35 -16.28
CA GLU A 786 29.71 -26.41 -17.31
C GLU A 786 28.41 -27.20 -17.26
N GLY A 787 27.77 -27.33 -18.43
CA GLY A 787 26.58 -28.13 -18.63
C GLY A 787 26.94 -29.58 -19.03
N ILE A 788 26.23 -30.54 -18.45
CA ILE A 788 26.35 -31.96 -18.81
C ILE A 788 25.05 -32.36 -19.53
N GLU A 789 25.15 -32.86 -20.73
CA GLU A 789 24.01 -33.38 -21.47
C GLU A 789 23.66 -34.79 -21.00
N GLU A 790 22.44 -34.98 -20.55
CA GLU A 790 21.90 -36.26 -20.12
C GLU A 790 20.43 -36.38 -20.56
N ASN A 791 20.09 -37.44 -21.33
CA ASN A 791 18.73 -37.75 -21.79
C ASN A 791 18.00 -36.61 -22.52
N GLY A 792 18.76 -35.76 -23.25
CA GLY A 792 18.23 -34.66 -24.03
C GLY A 792 17.96 -33.38 -23.21
N GLU A 793 18.40 -33.34 -21.95
CA GLU A 793 18.45 -32.14 -21.09
C GLU A 793 19.90 -31.78 -20.80
N ILE A 794 20.19 -30.49 -20.68
CA ILE A 794 21.50 -29.99 -20.23
C ILE A 794 21.37 -29.64 -18.75
N GLN A 795 22.22 -30.25 -17.93
CA GLN A 795 22.19 -30.10 -16.48
C GLN A 795 23.37 -29.24 -16.01
N PHE A 796 23.08 -28.22 -15.22
CA PHE A 796 24.08 -27.37 -14.59
C PHE A 796 24.03 -27.58 -13.08
N ALA A 797 25.09 -28.19 -12.53
CA ALA A 797 25.22 -28.35 -11.09
C ALA A 797 25.63 -27.02 -10.44
N VAL A 798 24.90 -26.60 -9.43
CA VAL A 798 25.18 -25.40 -8.63
C VAL A 798 25.44 -25.84 -7.19
N ASN A 799 26.66 -25.62 -6.71
CA ASN A 799 27.11 -26.12 -5.41
C ASN A 799 27.29 -25.03 -4.35
N GLY A 800 26.84 -23.84 -4.61
CA GLY A 800 26.88 -22.72 -3.66
C GLY A 800 28.28 -22.13 -3.44
N THR A 801 29.32 -22.55 -4.16
CA THR A 801 30.69 -22.05 -3.96
C THR A 801 30.98 -20.76 -4.70
N ILE A 802 30.17 -20.44 -5.75
CA ILE A 802 30.25 -19.20 -6.53
C ILE A 802 29.27 -18.21 -5.93
N PRO A 803 29.71 -17.01 -5.52
CA PRO A 803 28.87 -16.03 -4.85
C PRO A 803 27.98 -15.28 -5.83
N GLY A 804 26.97 -15.98 -6.41
CA GLY A 804 26.02 -15.39 -7.34
C GLY A 804 24.62 -15.96 -7.14
N ILE A 805 23.63 -15.09 -7.23
CA ILE A 805 22.20 -15.43 -7.15
C ILE A 805 21.45 -15.08 -8.42
N GLN A 806 22.14 -14.55 -9.43
CA GLN A 806 21.59 -14.24 -10.74
C GLN A 806 22.39 -14.94 -11.83
N TYR A 807 21.69 -15.44 -12.83
CA TYR A 807 22.25 -16.24 -13.89
C TYR A 807 21.77 -15.73 -15.25
N HIS A 808 22.69 -15.68 -16.21
CA HIS A 808 22.37 -15.47 -17.62
C HIS A 808 22.37 -16.81 -18.34
N LEU A 809 21.22 -17.22 -18.82
CA LEU A 809 21.04 -18.43 -19.62
C LEU A 809 20.90 -18.04 -21.08
N THR A 810 21.78 -18.59 -21.93
CA THR A 810 21.66 -18.51 -23.39
C THR A 810 21.41 -19.91 -23.93
N VAL A 811 20.44 -20.06 -24.84
CA VAL A 811 20.08 -21.35 -25.44
C VAL A 811 20.08 -21.30 -26.97
N LYS A 812 20.38 -22.44 -27.55
CA LYS A 812 20.09 -22.73 -28.97
C LYS A 812 19.11 -23.91 -29.04
N ARG A 813 18.02 -23.73 -29.72
CA ARG A 813 16.94 -24.72 -29.88
C ARG A 813 17.16 -25.66 -31.01
#